data_f753e2549770a5697eb4d91f20b4e802
#
_entry.id   f753e2549770a5697eb4d91f20b4e802
#
_cell.length_a   1.000
_cell.length_b   1.000
_cell.length_c   1.000
_cell.angle_alpha   90.00
_cell.angle_beta   90.00
_cell.angle_gamma   90.00
#
_symmetry.space_group_name_H-M   'P 1'
#
loop_
_entity.id
_entity.type
_entity.pdbx_description
1 polymer ?
#
loop_
_entity_poly.entity_id
_entity_poly.type
_entity_poly.pdbx_seq_one_letter_code
_entity_poly.pdbx_strand_id
1 'polypeptide(L)'
;MSSQRLDLFISALTELLERTRDEATLLQEGRVLLQDLIRQDDWLPPGQAHPDSDRYQQYPLFVDPLGRFSVVSFVWGPGQSTPVHDHTVWGLIGMLRGSECCQAYAADASGVVRPQGGVHTLRPGDVEAVSPTLGDVHKVWNALPDQVSISIHVYGADIGQVQRWVYPPEGGRKGFVSGYSPVRHDPNDPIVRALTAPLPTTSPDQVRQALLHREEIALLDVREEDPFAQSHPLFAANLPLGRLEADAWRRIPRRDTRVVVYDDGEGLAESAARILQTLGYSQVSLLEGGLAGWSSSGGELFRDVNVPSKSFGELVESLRHTPSLSAPEVKALIEQGADLVVLDARRFDEYQTMSIPTGISVPGAELVLRARSLAPNPRTQIVVNCAGRTRSIIGTQSLINAGIPNPVVALRNGTIGWTLAGQTLDHGASRRFDVSQLDHQAESAAAARQVAARAGVRFIDLTDLERLQSESHRTTQLLDVRTPEEYLRSHLPGALSAPGGQLVQETDHSVPVRGARIVLYDLDGVRACMSASWLAQMAWEVYVLEGLQATDLSASGASDAPQPSPVYPLVHTSPARLRTWLGQADTLVVDVGSSAAFVKGHIPGAYWLLRSRFAQDVPRLPQASRVVVTCPDGRLSRHAVAPLRALLPAQTQVLWLAGGTQAWQATGAEVQCDASGVISERIDRYRRPYEGTQNAREAMQGYLDWEFGLVEQLGRDGTHGFHVI
;
A
#
# COMPACT_ATOMS: atom_id res chain seq x y z
N MET A 1 -12.44 10.05 3.56
CA MET A 1 -12.43 11.55 3.59
C MET A 1 -12.64 12.11 4.99
N SER A 2 -13.35 11.43 5.90
CA SER A 2 -13.68 12.01 7.23
C SER A 2 -12.48 12.19 8.18
N SER A 3 -11.48 11.34 8.22
CA SER A 3 -10.34 11.48 9.15
C SER A 3 -9.29 12.51 8.73
N GLN A 4 -9.19 12.84 7.47
CA GLN A 4 -8.14 13.72 6.94
C GLN A 4 -8.23 15.17 7.49
N ARG A 5 -9.44 15.69 7.70
CA ARG A 5 -9.63 17.04 8.25
C ARG A 5 -9.15 17.15 9.69
N LEU A 6 -9.52 16.18 10.52
CA LEU A 6 -9.08 16.13 11.91
C LEU A 6 -7.56 15.95 12.02
N ASP A 7 -6.96 15.11 11.17
CA ASP A 7 -5.50 14.90 11.11
C ASP A 7 -4.75 16.17 10.73
N LEU A 8 -5.24 16.90 9.72
CA LEU A 8 -4.68 18.20 9.33
C LEU A 8 -4.77 19.23 10.45
N PHE A 9 -5.93 19.30 11.13
CA PHE A 9 -6.11 20.17 12.28
C PHE A 9 -5.13 19.85 13.42
N ILE A 10 -5.02 18.59 13.80
CA ILE A 10 -4.12 18.12 14.87
C ILE A 10 -2.67 18.45 14.51
N SER A 11 -2.26 18.22 13.26
CA SER A 11 -0.92 18.54 12.78
C SER A 11 -0.64 20.05 12.87
N ALA A 12 -1.54 20.86 12.34
CA ALA A 12 -1.39 22.32 12.35
C ALA A 12 -1.36 22.90 13.78
N LEU A 13 -2.22 22.37 14.69
CA LEU A 13 -2.22 22.78 16.09
C LEU A 13 -0.95 22.32 16.82
N THR A 14 -0.45 21.15 16.50
CA THR A 14 0.83 20.65 17.03
C THR A 14 1.98 21.57 16.62
N GLU A 15 2.07 21.95 15.34
CA GLU A 15 3.08 22.89 14.84
C GLU A 15 2.96 24.27 15.50
N LEU A 16 1.73 24.76 15.71
CA LEU A 16 1.48 26.01 16.42
C LEU A 16 2.03 25.95 17.85
N LEU A 17 1.74 24.89 18.61
CA LEU A 17 2.23 24.68 19.97
C LEU A 17 3.76 24.48 20.06
N GLU A 18 4.40 24.07 18.98
CA GLU A 18 5.85 23.98 18.88
C GLU A 18 6.50 25.33 18.62
N ARG A 19 5.83 26.19 17.87
CA ARG A 19 6.31 27.51 17.47
C ARG A 19 6.16 28.55 18.59
N THR A 20 5.09 28.48 19.38
CA THR A 20 4.80 29.46 20.41
C THR A 20 4.20 28.85 21.68
N ARG A 21 4.44 29.49 22.82
CA ARG A 21 3.75 29.25 24.10
C ARG A 21 2.93 30.46 24.57
N ASP A 22 2.90 31.51 23.76
CA ASP A 22 2.11 32.69 24.04
C ASP A 22 0.60 32.39 23.91
N GLU A 23 -0.14 32.44 25.01
CA GLU A 23 -1.55 32.06 25.07
C GLU A 23 -2.41 32.89 24.10
N ALA A 24 -2.14 34.19 23.97
CA ALA A 24 -2.92 35.05 23.08
C ALA A 24 -2.77 34.63 21.61
N THR A 25 -1.54 34.29 21.18
CA THR A 25 -1.25 33.77 19.86
C THR A 25 -1.91 32.42 19.65
N LEU A 26 -1.82 31.50 20.65
CA LEU A 26 -2.44 30.16 20.58
C LEU A 26 -3.94 30.25 20.41
N LEU A 27 -4.61 31.13 21.17
CA LEU A 27 -6.05 31.31 21.07
C LEU A 27 -6.45 31.96 19.74
N GLN A 28 -5.67 32.93 19.25
CA GLN A 28 -5.97 33.62 17.98
C GLN A 28 -5.80 32.70 16.78
N GLU A 29 -4.63 32.06 16.62
CA GLU A 29 -4.35 31.21 15.48
C GLU A 29 -5.09 29.88 15.59
N GLY A 30 -5.18 29.29 16.79
CA GLY A 30 -5.94 28.06 17.04
C GLY A 30 -7.43 28.22 16.73
N ARG A 31 -8.00 29.42 16.96
CA ARG A 31 -9.38 29.75 16.55
C ARG A 31 -9.58 29.57 15.05
N VAL A 32 -8.65 30.08 14.24
CA VAL A 32 -8.72 29.93 12.76
C VAL A 32 -8.66 28.47 12.33
N LEU A 33 -7.78 27.70 12.95
CA LEU A 33 -7.67 26.25 12.67
C LEU A 33 -8.96 25.52 13.05
N LEU A 34 -9.53 25.82 14.24
CA LEU A 34 -10.78 25.18 14.67
C LEU A 34 -11.97 25.59 13.80
N GLN A 35 -12.05 26.87 13.38
CA GLN A 35 -13.09 27.33 12.44
C GLN A 35 -13.04 26.58 11.11
N ASP A 36 -11.85 26.28 10.59
CA ASP A 36 -11.71 25.50 9.36
C ASP A 36 -12.15 24.04 9.55
N LEU A 37 -11.82 23.42 10.68
CA LEU A 37 -12.24 22.06 11.01
C LEU A 37 -13.77 21.94 11.09
N ILE A 38 -14.44 22.86 11.80
CA ILE A 38 -15.89 22.80 12.05
C ILE A 38 -16.75 23.36 10.92
N ARG A 39 -16.14 23.84 9.84
CA ARG A 39 -16.86 24.39 8.66
C ARG A 39 -17.74 23.33 7.98
N GLN A 40 -17.37 22.07 8.07
CA GLN A 40 -18.11 20.93 7.52
C GLN A 40 -18.24 19.84 8.58
N ASP A 41 -19.38 19.15 8.58
CA ASP A 41 -19.74 18.10 9.52
C ASP A 41 -19.70 16.71 8.83
N ASP A 42 -18.61 16.44 8.12
CA ASP A 42 -18.41 15.20 7.35
C ASP A 42 -17.27 14.31 7.88
N TRP A 43 -16.67 14.72 9.01
CA TRP A 43 -15.45 14.11 9.54
C TRP A 43 -15.60 13.50 10.94
N LEU A 44 -16.61 13.90 11.73
CA LEU A 44 -16.81 13.40 13.09
C LEU A 44 -17.25 11.93 13.06
N PRO A 45 -16.51 11.00 13.71
CA PRO A 45 -16.89 9.58 13.69
C PRO A 45 -18.25 9.37 14.38
N PRO A 46 -19.17 8.56 13.83
CA PRO A 46 -20.49 8.33 14.39
C PRO A 46 -20.48 7.91 15.87
N GLY A 47 -19.55 7.03 16.27
CA GLY A 47 -19.43 6.58 17.67
C GLY A 47 -19.07 7.69 18.68
N GLN A 48 -18.59 8.86 18.21
CA GLN A 48 -18.24 10.03 19.01
C GLN A 48 -19.23 11.18 18.83
N ALA A 49 -20.38 10.89 18.21
CA ALA A 49 -21.51 11.81 18.00
C ALA A 49 -22.79 11.35 18.72
N HIS A 50 -22.74 10.24 19.48
CA HIS A 50 -23.92 9.67 20.15
C HIS A 50 -24.27 10.41 21.44
N PRO A 51 -25.53 10.88 21.59
CA PRO A 51 -26.03 11.41 22.87
C PRO A 51 -26.30 10.28 23.86
N ASP A 52 -26.35 10.65 25.12
CA ASP A 52 -26.83 9.81 26.21
C ASP A 52 -28.04 10.50 26.87
N SER A 53 -29.03 9.73 27.36
CA SER A 53 -30.25 10.30 27.95
C SER A 53 -30.01 10.99 29.26
N ASP A 54 -29.03 10.56 30.04
CA ASP A 54 -28.83 10.95 31.44
C ASP A 54 -27.86 12.10 31.59
N ARG A 55 -26.87 12.21 30.69
CA ARG A 55 -25.84 13.23 30.77
C ARG A 55 -25.18 13.50 29.42
N TYR A 56 -24.65 14.73 29.24
CA TYR A 56 -23.81 15.03 28.09
C TYR A 56 -22.58 14.13 28.04
N GLN A 57 -22.07 13.89 26.83
CA GLN A 57 -20.93 13.02 26.61
C GLN A 57 -19.68 13.82 26.22
N GLN A 58 -18.50 13.33 26.64
CA GLN A 58 -17.19 13.91 26.35
C GLN A 58 -16.32 12.84 25.68
N TYR A 59 -16.39 12.74 24.35
CA TYR A 59 -15.65 11.73 23.62
C TYR A 59 -14.28 12.29 23.21
N PRO A 60 -13.16 11.65 23.62
CA PRO A 60 -11.85 12.07 23.14
C PRO A 60 -11.74 11.79 21.64
N LEU A 61 -11.46 12.83 20.86
CA LEU A 61 -11.09 12.75 19.46
C LEU A 61 -9.57 12.58 19.33
N PHE A 62 -8.83 13.29 20.17
CA PHE A 62 -7.39 13.23 20.26
C PHE A 62 -6.90 13.70 21.63
N VAL A 63 -5.89 13.04 22.18
CA VAL A 63 -5.13 13.49 23.34
C VAL A 63 -3.66 13.51 22.93
N ASP A 64 -3.03 14.67 23.01
CA ASP A 64 -1.60 14.81 22.69
C ASP A 64 -0.78 13.94 23.63
N PRO A 65 0.06 13.04 23.12
CA PRO A 65 0.88 12.15 23.94
C PRO A 65 1.84 12.86 24.90
N LEU A 66 2.16 14.13 24.63
CA LEU A 66 2.94 15.00 25.54
C LEU A 66 2.06 15.74 26.53
N GLY A 67 0.75 15.51 26.52
CA GLY A 67 -0.20 16.18 27.40
C GLY A 67 -0.36 17.69 27.16
N ARG A 68 0.08 18.21 26.00
CA ARG A 68 0.04 19.64 25.67
C ARG A 68 -1.35 20.13 25.32
N PHE A 69 -2.19 19.28 24.74
CA PHE A 69 -3.57 19.58 24.39
C PHE A 69 -4.42 18.31 24.23
N SER A 70 -5.74 18.51 24.24
CA SER A 70 -6.71 17.49 23.88
C SER A 70 -7.81 18.07 23.01
N VAL A 71 -8.38 17.25 22.12
CA VAL A 71 -9.53 17.57 21.26
C VAL A 71 -10.67 16.64 21.64
N VAL A 72 -11.83 17.19 21.97
CA VAL A 72 -12.95 16.45 22.56
C VAL A 72 -14.25 16.81 21.84
N SER A 73 -15.04 15.81 21.47
CA SER A 73 -16.43 15.99 21.04
C SER A 73 -17.34 16.03 22.25
N PHE A 74 -18.00 17.15 22.49
CA PHE A 74 -19.08 17.26 23.47
C PHE A 74 -20.42 17.07 22.79
N VAL A 75 -21.19 16.09 23.26
CA VAL A 75 -22.48 15.72 22.71
C VAL A 75 -23.56 15.96 23.75
N TRP A 76 -24.47 16.87 23.45
CA TRP A 76 -25.51 17.36 24.37
C TRP A 76 -26.88 16.86 23.93
N GLY A 77 -27.53 16.09 24.76
CA GLY A 77 -28.94 15.79 24.61
C GLY A 77 -29.85 16.98 24.94
N PRO A 78 -31.15 16.92 24.60
CA PRO A 78 -32.12 17.96 24.98
C PRO A 78 -32.12 18.22 26.48
N GLY A 79 -32.09 19.53 26.88
CA GLY A 79 -32.16 19.97 28.27
C GLY A 79 -30.90 19.71 29.11
N GLN A 80 -29.85 19.18 28.55
CA GLN A 80 -28.60 18.92 29.29
C GLN A 80 -27.78 20.18 29.48
N SER A 81 -27.10 20.27 30.63
CA SER A 81 -26.23 21.40 30.99
C SER A 81 -25.09 20.98 31.90
N THR A 82 -24.02 21.80 31.96
CA THR A 82 -23.00 21.70 32.99
C THR A 82 -23.45 22.36 34.30
N PRO A 83 -22.86 22.01 35.44
CA PRO A 83 -22.79 22.94 36.57
C PRO A 83 -21.96 24.18 36.21
N VAL A 84 -21.93 25.21 37.06
CA VAL A 84 -20.95 26.29 36.93
C VAL A 84 -19.57 25.72 37.25
N HIS A 85 -18.62 25.85 36.33
CA HIS A 85 -17.29 25.23 36.44
C HIS A 85 -16.21 26.07 35.73
N ASP A 86 -14.95 25.73 36.02
CA ASP A 86 -13.76 26.26 35.33
C ASP A 86 -13.00 25.16 34.54
N HIS A 87 -11.98 25.58 33.81
CA HIS A 87 -11.12 24.67 33.03
C HIS A 87 -9.68 24.61 33.52
N THR A 88 -9.22 25.68 34.21
CA THR A 88 -7.83 25.86 34.70
C THR A 88 -6.74 25.87 33.62
N VAL A 89 -7.11 25.70 32.36
CA VAL A 89 -6.26 25.72 31.17
C VAL A 89 -6.96 26.53 30.07
N TRP A 90 -6.19 27.01 29.08
CA TRP A 90 -6.81 27.65 27.92
C TRP A 90 -7.64 26.64 27.11
N GLY A 91 -8.69 27.09 26.47
CA GLY A 91 -9.54 26.28 25.61
C GLY A 91 -10.18 27.05 24.47
N LEU A 92 -10.53 26.36 23.43
CA LEU A 92 -11.33 26.82 22.29
C LEU A 92 -12.53 25.89 22.14
N ILE A 93 -13.71 26.46 22.01
CA ILE A 93 -14.99 25.75 21.88
C ILE A 93 -15.58 26.12 20.53
N GLY A 94 -15.66 25.16 19.60
CA GLY A 94 -16.19 25.34 18.26
C GLY A 94 -17.52 24.61 18.07
N MET A 95 -18.55 25.31 17.64
CA MET A 95 -19.88 24.74 17.43
C MET A 95 -19.92 24.01 16.08
N LEU A 96 -20.10 22.69 16.10
CA LEU A 96 -20.18 21.87 14.89
C LEU A 96 -21.62 21.65 14.44
N ARG A 97 -22.52 21.27 15.37
CA ARG A 97 -23.90 20.90 15.08
C ARG A 97 -24.84 21.38 16.17
N GLY A 98 -26.01 21.91 15.79
CA GLY A 98 -27.00 22.37 16.74
C GLY A 98 -26.67 23.76 17.30
N SER A 99 -26.87 24.00 18.60
CA SER A 99 -26.59 25.29 19.24
C SER A 99 -26.43 25.15 20.76
N GLU A 100 -25.54 25.94 21.34
CA GLU A 100 -25.26 25.99 22.79
C GLU A 100 -25.38 27.36 23.34
N CYS A 101 -25.91 27.48 24.56
CA CYS A 101 -25.91 28.70 25.33
C CYS A 101 -24.80 28.67 26.38
N CYS A 102 -24.12 29.80 26.55
CA CYS A 102 -23.09 30.00 27.56
C CYS A 102 -23.38 31.21 28.41
N GLN A 103 -23.25 31.07 29.73
CA GLN A 103 -23.31 32.15 30.69
C GLN A 103 -22.00 32.18 31.48
N ALA A 104 -21.28 33.29 31.38
CA ALA A 104 -20.09 33.53 32.20
C ALA A 104 -20.44 33.86 33.63
N TYR A 105 -19.55 33.54 34.57
CA TYR A 105 -19.66 33.85 36.00
C TYR A 105 -18.35 34.43 36.52
N ALA A 106 -18.47 35.29 37.52
CA ALA A 106 -17.34 35.75 38.32
C ALA A 106 -17.44 35.14 39.72
N ALA A 107 -16.35 34.54 40.20
CA ALA A 107 -16.24 34.03 41.57
C ALA A 107 -15.62 35.10 42.47
N ASP A 108 -16.22 35.37 43.62
CA ASP A 108 -15.62 36.21 44.67
C ASP A 108 -14.61 35.42 45.53
N ALA A 109 -13.94 36.10 46.45
CA ALA A 109 -12.92 35.48 47.32
C ALA A 109 -13.45 34.35 48.22
N SER A 110 -14.75 34.26 48.43
CA SER A 110 -15.41 33.19 49.20
C SER A 110 -15.89 32.03 48.33
N GLY A 111 -15.70 32.11 46.99
CA GLY A 111 -16.15 31.11 46.04
C GLY A 111 -17.64 31.22 45.68
N VAL A 112 -18.30 32.30 46.02
CA VAL A 112 -19.67 32.58 45.57
C VAL A 112 -19.62 33.14 44.15
N VAL A 113 -20.33 32.48 43.24
CA VAL A 113 -20.34 32.81 41.80
C VAL A 113 -21.58 33.65 41.46
N ARG A 114 -21.39 34.67 40.64
CA ARG A 114 -22.46 35.52 40.12
C ARG A 114 -22.39 35.62 38.61
N PRO A 115 -23.56 35.63 37.90
CA PRO A 115 -23.56 35.81 36.45
C PRO A 115 -22.85 37.12 36.07
N GLN A 116 -22.00 37.06 35.06
CA GLN A 116 -21.29 38.20 34.47
C GLN A 116 -21.69 38.34 33.01
N GLY A 117 -22.17 39.50 32.62
CA GLY A 117 -22.67 39.72 31.26
C GLY A 117 -24.01 39.01 30.97
N GLY A 118 -24.37 38.95 29.70
CA GLY A 118 -25.57 38.26 29.22
C GLY A 118 -25.27 36.83 28.77
N VAL A 119 -26.34 36.04 28.64
CA VAL A 119 -26.26 34.74 27.94
C VAL A 119 -25.96 35.00 26.47
N HIS A 120 -25.00 34.30 25.94
CA HIS A 120 -24.77 34.27 24.49
C HIS A 120 -24.95 32.86 23.92
N THR A 121 -25.20 32.80 22.64
CA THR A 121 -25.54 31.55 21.96
C THR A 121 -24.54 31.30 20.83
N LEU A 122 -23.88 30.15 20.88
CA LEU A 122 -23.01 29.64 19.82
C LEU A 122 -23.84 28.90 18.77
N ARG A 123 -23.54 29.16 17.50
CA ARG A 123 -24.14 28.52 16.33
C ARG A 123 -23.07 27.81 15.49
N PRO A 124 -23.41 26.88 14.61
CA PRO A 124 -22.44 26.17 13.77
C PRO A 124 -21.48 27.15 13.06
N GLY A 125 -20.20 26.93 13.24
CA GLY A 125 -19.10 27.76 12.74
C GLY A 125 -18.58 28.80 13.73
N ASP A 126 -19.30 29.09 14.84
CA ASP A 126 -18.81 29.97 15.89
C ASP A 126 -17.73 29.30 16.74
N VAL A 127 -16.72 30.04 17.14
CA VAL A 127 -15.67 29.62 18.07
C VAL A 127 -15.54 30.61 19.22
N GLU A 128 -15.60 30.10 20.45
CA GLU A 128 -15.35 30.82 21.69
C GLU A 128 -14.01 30.40 22.30
N ALA A 129 -13.35 31.33 22.99
CA ALA A 129 -12.15 31.07 23.76
C ALA A 129 -12.43 31.17 25.25
N VAL A 130 -11.88 30.24 26.02
CA VAL A 130 -11.93 30.22 27.49
C VAL A 130 -10.52 30.08 28.03
N SER A 131 -10.19 30.84 29.09
CA SER A 131 -8.90 30.64 29.77
C SER A 131 -8.91 31.29 31.14
N PRO A 132 -8.03 30.90 32.07
CA PRO A 132 -7.87 31.55 33.36
C PRO A 132 -7.56 33.07 33.26
N THR A 133 -6.94 33.50 32.14
CA THR A 133 -6.59 34.92 31.91
C THR A 133 -7.71 35.72 31.30
N LEU A 134 -8.58 35.10 30.50
CA LEU A 134 -9.74 35.77 29.86
C LEU A 134 -11.05 35.62 30.67
N GLY A 135 -11.09 34.67 31.58
CA GLY A 135 -12.27 34.17 32.28
C GLY A 135 -12.69 32.81 31.76
N ASP A 136 -12.74 31.82 32.67
CA ASP A 136 -13.05 30.43 32.32
C ASP A 136 -14.16 29.82 33.20
N VAL A 137 -14.77 30.62 34.10
CA VAL A 137 -15.89 30.17 34.94
C VAL A 137 -17.19 30.38 34.19
N HIS A 138 -17.84 29.30 33.79
CA HIS A 138 -19.09 29.42 33.04
C HIS A 138 -20.05 28.24 33.29
N LYS A 139 -21.28 28.40 32.79
CA LYS A 139 -22.26 27.36 32.63
C LYS A 139 -22.66 27.24 31.18
N VAL A 140 -22.68 26.02 30.63
CA VAL A 140 -23.08 25.74 29.25
C VAL A 140 -24.28 24.80 29.24
N TRP A 141 -25.19 24.99 28.29
CA TRP A 141 -26.34 24.10 28.08
C TRP A 141 -26.74 24.02 26.60
N ASN A 142 -27.36 22.91 26.22
CA ASN A 142 -27.96 22.77 24.90
C ASN A 142 -29.09 23.83 24.74
N ALA A 143 -28.98 24.66 23.71
CA ALA A 143 -29.97 25.69 23.40
C ALA A 143 -31.24 25.14 22.77
N LEU A 144 -31.20 23.91 22.27
CA LEU A 144 -32.29 23.29 21.54
C LEU A 144 -33.09 22.31 22.46
N PRO A 145 -34.41 22.51 22.54
CA PRO A 145 -35.22 21.74 23.49
C PRO A 145 -35.47 20.29 23.08
N ASP A 146 -35.29 19.96 21.80
CA ASP A 146 -35.69 18.69 21.18
C ASP A 146 -34.61 18.07 20.25
N GLN A 147 -33.47 18.71 20.16
CA GLN A 147 -32.39 18.27 19.26
C GLN A 147 -31.05 18.14 20.00
N VAL A 148 -30.19 17.31 19.44
CA VAL A 148 -28.81 17.14 19.91
C VAL A 148 -27.93 18.25 19.39
N SER A 149 -27.06 18.80 20.27
CA SER A 149 -26.00 19.74 19.91
C SER A 149 -24.64 19.04 20.03
N ILE A 150 -23.68 19.41 19.17
CA ILE A 150 -22.31 18.91 19.22
C ILE A 150 -21.32 20.05 19.06
N SER A 151 -20.44 20.20 20.05
CA SER A 151 -19.32 21.14 20.01
C SER A 151 -17.99 20.43 20.09
N ILE A 152 -16.96 20.96 19.43
CA ILE A 152 -15.60 20.48 19.43
C ILE A 152 -14.77 21.37 20.34
N HIS A 153 -14.23 20.76 21.38
CA HIS A 153 -13.45 21.47 22.38
C HIS A 153 -11.97 21.14 22.23
N VAL A 154 -11.13 22.16 22.30
CA VAL A 154 -9.67 22.04 22.30
C VAL A 154 -9.16 22.62 23.60
N TYR A 155 -8.44 21.89 24.42
CA TYR A 155 -7.90 22.31 25.67
C TYR A 155 -6.39 22.21 25.73
N GLY A 156 -5.73 23.15 26.39
CA GLY A 156 -4.28 23.23 26.56
C GLY A 156 -3.67 22.21 27.52
N ALA A 157 -4.31 21.06 27.68
CA ALA A 157 -3.83 19.90 28.43
C ALA A 157 -4.70 18.67 28.07
N ASP A 158 -4.39 17.50 28.64
CA ASP A 158 -5.31 16.35 28.70
C ASP A 158 -6.45 16.66 29.67
N ILE A 159 -7.54 17.24 29.17
CA ILE A 159 -8.65 17.73 29.98
C ILE A 159 -9.32 16.63 30.82
N GLY A 160 -9.25 15.37 30.35
CA GLY A 160 -9.75 14.21 31.07
C GLY A 160 -9.00 13.92 32.37
N GLN A 161 -7.78 14.45 32.52
CA GLN A 161 -6.91 14.27 33.69
C GLN A 161 -6.73 15.56 34.51
N VAL A 162 -7.19 16.71 34.00
CA VAL A 162 -7.00 18.01 34.66
C VAL A 162 -7.92 18.13 35.86
N GLN A 163 -7.35 18.55 37.02
CA GLN A 163 -8.11 18.96 38.20
C GLN A 163 -8.79 20.28 37.93
N ARG A 164 -10.14 20.32 38.01
CA ARG A 164 -11.00 21.49 37.80
C ARG A 164 -11.95 21.70 38.97
N TRP A 165 -12.69 22.79 38.95
CA TRP A 165 -13.60 23.12 40.05
C TRP A 165 -15.03 23.37 39.57
N VAL A 166 -15.97 22.85 40.36
CA VAL A 166 -17.40 23.18 40.27
C VAL A 166 -17.74 24.13 41.38
N TYR A 167 -18.58 25.09 41.09
CA TYR A 167 -19.04 26.15 42.00
C TYR A 167 -20.51 25.93 42.33
N PRO A 168 -20.84 25.37 43.53
CA PRO A 168 -22.22 25.20 43.99
C PRO A 168 -22.90 26.53 44.27
N PRO A 169 -24.24 26.61 44.12
CA PRO A 169 -25.00 27.84 44.39
C PRO A 169 -24.87 28.37 45.83
N GLU A 170 -24.66 27.48 46.78
CA GLU A 170 -24.45 27.74 48.21
C GLU A 170 -23.07 28.35 48.53
N GLY A 171 -22.19 28.44 47.57
CA GLY A 171 -20.84 28.96 47.70
C GLY A 171 -19.78 27.87 47.89
N GLY A 172 -18.51 28.28 47.89
CA GLY A 172 -17.36 27.37 47.88
C GLY A 172 -17.06 26.80 46.51
N ARG A 173 -16.12 25.84 46.47
CA ARG A 173 -15.77 25.10 45.25
C ARG A 173 -15.46 23.63 45.54
N LYS A 174 -15.83 22.75 44.63
CA LYS A 174 -15.58 21.31 44.72
C LYS A 174 -14.72 20.88 43.56
N GLY A 175 -13.57 20.24 43.86
CA GLY A 175 -12.68 19.72 42.84
C GLY A 175 -13.22 18.47 42.16
N PHE A 176 -12.97 18.35 40.88
CA PHE A 176 -13.31 17.16 40.09
C PHE A 176 -12.32 16.94 38.95
N VAL A 177 -12.26 15.68 38.44
CA VAL A 177 -11.63 15.26 37.19
C VAL A 177 -12.71 14.62 36.37
N SER A 178 -12.94 15.07 35.12
CA SER A 178 -14.09 14.60 34.33
C SER A 178 -13.92 13.18 33.78
N GLY A 179 -12.70 12.78 33.46
CA GLY A 179 -12.47 11.61 32.61
C GLY A 179 -13.02 11.82 31.20
N TYR A 180 -13.16 10.74 30.45
CA TYR A 180 -13.78 10.70 29.14
C TYR A 180 -14.93 9.71 29.12
N SER A 181 -15.91 9.96 28.25
CA SER A 181 -16.99 9.01 28.00
C SER A 181 -16.44 7.82 27.15
N PRO A 182 -16.83 6.59 27.49
CA PRO A 182 -16.49 5.44 26.66
C PRO A 182 -17.19 5.58 25.30
N VAL A 183 -16.45 5.36 24.22
CA VAL A 183 -17.05 5.29 22.88
C VAL A 183 -17.97 4.08 22.85
N ARG A 184 -19.26 4.30 22.79
CA ARG A 184 -20.24 3.22 22.63
C ARG A 184 -20.36 2.93 21.13
N HIS A 185 -19.95 1.75 20.75
CA HIS A 185 -20.33 1.21 19.45
C HIS A 185 -21.78 0.75 19.56
N ASP A 186 -22.67 1.39 18.81
CA ASP A 186 -24.06 0.91 18.69
C ASP A 186 -23.99 -0.50 18.07
N PRO A 187 -24.44 -1.56 18.77
CA PRO A 187 -24.47 -2.90 18.19
C PRO A 187 -25.38 -2.98 16.96
N ASN A 188 -26.24 -1.98 16.73
CA ASN A 188 -27.06 -1.84 15.52
C ASN A 188 -26.38 -0.98 14.43
N ASP A 189 -25.22 -0.35 14.70
CA ASP A 189 -24.46 0.32 13.67
C ASP A 189 -24.13 -0.69 12.55
N PRO A 190 -24.48 -0.41 11.30
CA PRO A 190 -24.20 -1.31 10.17
C PRO A 190 -22.75 -1.73 10.08
N ILE A 191 -21.80 -0.85 10.44
CA ILE A 191 -20.36 -1.14 10.45
C ILE A 191 -20.03 -2.11 11.59
N VAL A 192 -20.54 -1.85 12.80
CA VAL A 192 -20.31 -2.74 13.96
C VAL A 192 -20.93 -4.12 13.71
N ARG A 193 -22.16 -4.16 13.18
CA ARG A 193 -22.82 -5.42 12.78
C ARG A 193 -22.02 -6.16 11.72
N ALA A 194 -21.52 -5.48 10.71
CA ALA A 194 -20.69 -6.09 9.67
C ALA A 194 -19.38 -6.66 10.25
N LEU A 195 -18.75 -5.93 11.18
CA LEU A 195 -17.50 -6.35 11.81
C LEU A 195 -17.67 -7.48 12.84
N THR A 196 -18.87 -7.66 13.42
CA THR A 196 -19.16 -8.70 14.44
C THR A 196 -19.91 -9.89 13.87
N ALA A 197 -20.53 -9.77 12.70
CA ALA A 197 -21.22 -10.89 12.04
C ALA A 197 -20.22 -12.00 11.68
N PRO A 198 -20.63 -13.28 11.68
CA PRO A 198 -19.82 -14.36 11.12
C PRO A 198 -19.39 -14.03 9.69
N LEU A 199 -18.12 -14.25 9.37
CA LEU A 199 -17.63 -14.04 8.01
C LEU A 199 -18.22 -15.12 7.08
N PRO A 200 -18.71 -14.74 5.89
CA PRO A 200 -19.13 -15.72 4.91
C PRO A 200 -17.95 -16.57 4.45
N THR A 201 -18.24 -17.79 4.02
CA THR A 201 -17.25 -18.69 3.42
C THR A 201 -17.54 -18.90 1.93
N THR A 202 -16.52 -19.22 1.17
CA THR A 202 -16.62 -19.63 -0.25
C THR A 202 -15.90 -20.95 -0.40
N SER A 203 -16.59 -21.95 -0.97
CA SER A 203 -15.96 -23.26 -1.16
C SER A 203 -14.89 -23.25 -2.26
N PRO A 204 -13.90 -24.16 -2.22
CA PRO A 204 -12.91 -24.31 -3.28
C PRO A 204 -13.55 -24.50 -4.66
N ASP A 205 -14.64 -25.27 -4.75
CA ASP A 205 -15.37 -25.49 -6.01
C ASP A 205 -15.96 -24.20 -6.57
N GLN A 206 -16.53 -23.33 -5.72
CA GLN A 206 -17.04 -22.03 -6.16
C GLN A 206 -15.92 -21.12 -6.68
N VAL A 207 -14.73 -21.17 -6.07
CA VAL A 207 -13.57 -20.44 -6.59
C VAL A 207 -13.14 -21.00 -7.94
N ARG A 208 -13.01 -22.32 -8.07
CA ARG A 208 -12.67 -22.99 -9.33
C ARG A 208 -13.65 -22.65 -10.44
N GLN A 209 -14.96 -22.67 -10.17
CA GLN A 209 -15.98 -22.30 -11.16
C GLN A 209 -15.86 -20.84 -11.59
N ALA A 210 -15.62 -19.90 -10.66
CA ALA A 210 -15.40 -18.50 -10.99
C ALA A 210 -14.17 -18.32 -11.91
N LEU A 211 -13.07 -19.03 -11.64
CA LEU A 211 -11.86 -19.01 -12.48
C LEU A 211 -12.13 -19.56 -13.88
N LEU A 212 -12.82 -20.71 -13.99
CA LEU A 212 -13.18 -21.34 -15.27
C LEU A 212 -14.10 -20.46 -16.12
N HIS A 213 -15.07 -19.78 -15.49
CA HIS A 213 -16.00 -18.89 -16.17
C HIS A 213 -15.43 -17.48 -16.39
N ARG A 214 -14.21 -17.22 -15.94
CA ARG A 214 -13.56 -15.88 -16.00
C ARG A 214 -14.38 -14.79 -15.31
N GLU A 215 -15.06 -15.14 -14.22
CA GLU A 215 -15.74 -14.18 -13.36
C GLU A 215 -14.70 -13.33 -12.61
N GLU A 216 -15.07 -12.10 -12.23
CA GLU A 216 -14.19 -11.28 -11.41
C GLU A 216 -14.07 -11.84 -9.99
N ILE A 217 -12.88 -12.26 -9.64
CA ILE A 217 -12.54 -12.80 -8.32
C ILE A 217 -11.10 -12.46 -7.97
N ALA A 218 -10.87 -12.03 -6.72
CA ALA A 218 -9.55 -11.93 -6.12
C ALA A 218 -9.39 -13.02 -5.07
N LEU A 219 -8.58 -14.03 -5.35
CA LEU A 219 -8.17 -15.06 -4.38
C LEU A 219 -6.87 -14.59 -3.71
N LEU A 220 -6.95 -14.20 -2.44
CA LEU A 220 -5.85 -13.56 -1.70
C LEU A 220 -5.24 -14.51 -0.67
N ASP A 221 -3.95 -14.76 -0.83
CA ASP A 221 -3.11 -15.33 0.23
C ASP A 221 -2.59 -14.19 1.10
N VAL A 222 -2.91 -14.21 2.38
CA VAL A 222 -2.55 -13.15 3.32
C VAL A 222 -1.34 -13.46 4.18
N ARG A 223 -0.70 -14.58 3.92
CA ARG A 223 0.59 -14.95 4.49
C ARG A 223 1.70 -14.10 3.88
N GLU A 224 2.87 -14.11 4.50
CA GLU A 224 4.05 -13.47 3.94
C GLU A 224 4.56 -14.23 2.69
N GLU A 225 5.45 -13.61 1.90
CA GLU A 225 5.88 -14.16 0.60
C GLU A 225 6.56 -15.52 0.72
N ASP A 226 7.36 -15.76 1.78
CA ASP A 226 8.05 -17.05 1.91
C ASP A 226 7.07 -18.23 2.14
N PRO A 227 6.15 -18.21 3.11
CA PRO A 227 5.14 -19.26 3.23
C PRO A 227 4.20 -19.34 2.00
N PHE A 228 3.86 -18.23 1.35
CA PHE A 228 3.14 -18.25 0.08
C PHE A 228 3.89 -19.05 -0.99
N ALA A 229 5.19 -18.79 -1.15
CA ALA A 229 6.03 -19.46 -2.14
C ALA A 229 6.22 -20.95 -1.88
N GLN A 230 5.95 -21.45 -0.67
CA GLN A 230 6.01 -22.89 -0.39
C GLN A 230 4.81 -23.63 -0.97
N SER A 231 3.61 -23.00 -0.98
CA SER A 231 2.40 -23.69 -1.42
C SER A 231 1.25 -22.69 -1.61
N HIS A 232 0.64 -22.64 -2.81
CA HIS A 232 -0.52 -21.78 -3.11
C HIS A 232 -1.28 -22.29 -4.37
N PRO A 233 -2.58 -21.96 -4.56
CA PRO A 233 -3.31 -22.14 -5.81
C PRO A 233 -2.70 -21.31 -6.96
N LEU A 234 -2.84 -21.78 -8.22
CA LEU A 234 -2.24 -21.15 -9.41
C LEU A 234 -2.50 -19.63 -9.51
N PHE A 235 -3.73 -19.19 -9.28
CA PHE A 235 -4.14 -17.78 -9.40
C PHE A 235 -4.34 -17.08 -8.08
N ALA A 236 -3.78 -17.59 -7.00
CA ALA A 236 -3.73 -16.85 -5.75
C ALA A 236 -2.76 -15.68 -5.86
N ALA A 237 -3.22 -14.50 -5.45
CA ALA A 237 -2.38 -13.32 -5.36
C ALA A 237 -1.89 -13.14 -3.92
N ASN A 238 -0.59 -12.99 -3.73
CA ASN A 238 -0.04 -12.70 -2.42
C ASN A 238 -0.27 -11.24 -2.04
N LEU A 239 -1.00 -11.03 -0.94
CA LEU A 239 -1.22 -9.72 -0.34
C LEU A 239 -1.16 -9.86 1.19
N PRO A 240 0.04 -9.83 1.78
CA PRO A 240 0.25 -10.08 3.19
C PRO A 240 -0.60 -9.20 4.11
N LEU A 241 -1.10 -9.77 5.20
CA LEU A 241 -1.91 -9.08 6.22
C LEU A 241 -1.31 -7.72 6.60
N GLY A 242 0.00 -7.68 6.79
CA GLY A 242 0.73 -6.48 7.17
C GLY A 242 0.73 -5.36 6.13
N ARG A 243 0.26 -5.61 4.90
CA ARG A 243 0.28 -4.66 3.78
C ARG A 243 -1.11 -4.29 3.23
N LEU A 244 -2.17 -4.92 3.73
CA LEU A 244 -3.53 -4.76 3.18
C LEU A 244 -3.96 -3.31 3.06
N GLU A 245 -3.84 -2.51 4.13
CA GLU A 245 -4.29 -1.12 4.15
C GLU A 245 -3.49 -0.23 3.19
N ALA A 246 -2.23 -0.57 2.94
CA ALA A 246 -1.38 0.20 2.04
C ALA A 246 -1.59 -0.16 0.56
N ASP A 247 -1.91 -1.42 0.25
CA ASP A 247 -1.85 -1.94 -1.12
C ASP A 247 -3.19 -2.37 -1.72
N ALA A 248 -4.16 -2.81 -0.89
CA ALA A 248 -5.42 -3.39 -1.39
C ALA A 248 -6.21 -2.41 -2.29
N TRP A 249 -6.34 -1.16 -1.89
CA TRP A 249 -7.12 -0.14 -2.60
C TRP A 249 -6.62 0.11 -4.04
N ARG A 250 -5.30 -0.06 -4.29
CA ARG A 250 -4.67 0.11 -5.60
C ARG A 250 -4.75 -1.15 -6.44
N ARG A 251 -4.56 -2.31 -5.80
CA ARG A 251 -4.54 -3.61 -6.48
C ARG A 251 -5.94 -4.15 -6.76
N ILE A 252 -6.92 -3.81 -5.90
CA ILE A 252 -8.34 -4.20 -6.01
C ILE A 252 -9.17 -2.91 -5.97
N PRO A 253 -9.26 -2.16 -7.09
CA PRO A 253 -9.81 -0.81 -7.07
C PRO A 253 -11.32 -0.75 -6.80
N ARG A 254 -12.08 -1.79 -7.17
CA ARG A 254 -13.53 -1.84 -7.01
C ARG A 254 -13.91 -2.49 -5.67
N ARG A 255 -14.70 -1.77 -4.84
CA ARG A 255 -15.04 -2.19 -3.47
C ARG A 255 -16.06 -3.32 -3.38
N ASP A 256 -16.80 -3.57 -4.44
CA ASP A 256 -17.74 -4.69 -4.58
C ASP A 256 -17.15 -5.88 -5.35
N THR A 257 -15.83 -5.91 -5.57
CA THR A 257 -15.14 -7.10 -6.09
C THR A 257 -15.30 -8.27 -5.12
N ARG A 258 -15.60 -9.46 -5.66
CA ARG A 258 -15.60 -10.70 -4.88
C ARG A 258 -14.18 -11.03 -4.45
N VAL A 259 -13.92 -10.92 -3.14
CA VAL A 259 -12.62 -11.20 -2.52
C VAL A 259 -12.73 -12.45 -1.66
N VAL A 260 -11.91 -13.44 -1.93
CA VAL A 260 -11.80 -14.66 -1.14
C VAL A 260 -10.42 -14.68 -0.49
N VAL A 261 -10.38 -14.72 0.83
CA VAL A 261 -9.15 -14.62 1.62
C VAL A 261 -8.82 -15.97 2.25
N TYR A 262 -7.55 -16.34 2.26
CA TYR A 262 -7.13 -17.57 2.92
C TYR A 262 -5.72 -17.45 3.55
N ASP A 263 -5.45 -18.36 4.46
CA ASP A 263 -4.15 -18.69 5.04
C ASP A 263 -3.98 -20.22 5.12
N ASP A 264 -2.97 -20.70 5.80
CA ASP A 264 -2.74 -22.13 6.02
C ASP A 264 -2.96 -22.55 7.49
N GLY A 265 -3.93 -21.91 8.16
CA GLY A 265 -4.28 -22.19 9.56
C GLY A 265 -3.59 -21.30 10.58
N GLU A 266 -2.88 -20.24 10.14
CA GLU A 266 -2.24 -19.28 11.05
C GLU A 266 -3.23 -18.31 11.70
N GLY A 267 -4.48 -18.24 11.24
CA GLY A 267 -5.53 -17.34 11.75
C GLY A 267 -5.41 -15.90 11.23
N LEU A 268 -4.67 -15.69 10.15
CA LEU A 268 -4.49 -14.38 9.50
C LEU A 268 -5.68 -13.99 8.64
N ALA A 269 -6.34 -14.97 8.02
CA ALA A 269 -7.40 -14.74 7.03
C ALA A 269 -8.62 -14.02 7.63
N GLU A 270 -9.03 -14.36 8.84
CA GLU A 270 -10.13 -13.67 9.51
C GLU A 270 -9.80 -12.19 9.77
N SER A 271 -8.61 -11.90 10.31
CA SER A 271 -8.13 -10.55 10.54
C SER A 271 -8.05 -9.75 9.24
N ALA A 272 -7.55 -10.36 8.18
CA ALA A 272 -7.46 -9.76 6.85
C ALA A 272 -8.84 -9.42 6.26
N ALA A 273 -9.81 -10.34 6.38
CA ALA A 273 -11.18 -10.11 5.95
C ALA A 273 -11.82 -8.93 6.68
N ARG A 274 -11.63 -8.80 7.99
CA ARG A 274 -12.11 -7.67 8.79
C ARG A 274 -11.47 -6.33 8.36
N ILE A 275 -10.16 -6.32 8.12
CA ILE A 275 -9.47 -5.14 7.58
C ILE A 275 -10.06 -4.74 6.23
N LEU A 276 -10.26 -5.69 5.31
CA LEU A 276 -10.86 -5.41 4.02
C LEU A 276 -12.29 -4.85 4.13
N GLN A 277 -13.12 -5.40 5.03
CA GLN A 277 -14.45 -4.84 5.32
C GLN A 277 -14.35 -3.40 5.83
N THR A 278 -13.41 -3.10 6.73
CA THR A 278 -13.16 -1.74 7.25
C THR A 278 -12.71 -0.79 6.13
N LEU A 279 -11.97 -1.30 5.13
CA LEU A 279 -11.59 -0.55 3.93
C LEU A 279 -12.75 -0.39 2.92
N GLY A 280 -13.95 -0.89 3.23
CA GLY A 280 -15.16 -0.74 2.44
C GLY A 280 -15.41 -1.84 1.40
N TYR A 281 -14.67 -2.96 1.44
CA TYR A 281 -14.97 -4.10 0.56
C TYR A 281 -16.21 -4.83 1.06
N SER A 282 -17.24 -4.92 0.20
CA SER A 282 -18.57 -5.43 0.56
C SER A 282 -18.74 -6.94 0.34
N GLN A 283 -17.91 -7.56 -0.51
CA GLN A 283 -18.01 -8.98 -0.87
C GLN A 283 -16.72 -9.73 -0.45
N VAL A 284 -16.46 -9.81 0.86
CA VAL A 284 -15.30 -10.51 1.43
C VAL A 284 -15.75 -11.79 2.09
N SER A 285 -15.09 -12.90 1.75
CA SER A 285 -15.34 -14.22 2.33
C SER A 285 -14.02 -14.96 2.62
N LEU A 286 -14.08 -15.95 3.49
CA LEU A 286 -12.96 -16.87 3.74
C LEU A 286 -13.04 -18.06 2.80
N LEU A 287 -11.91 -18.55 2.32
CA LEU A 287 -11.83 -19.84 1.63
C LEU A 287 -12.14 -20.95 2.66
N GLU A 288 -13.13 -21.77 2.38
CA GLU A 288 -13.53 -22.85 3.26
C GLU A 288 -12.39 -23.85 3.46
N GLY A 289 -11.99 -24.04 4.73
CA GLY A 289 -10.86 -24.87 5.10
C GLY A 289 -9.48 -24.33 4.71
N GLY A 290 -9.37 -23.09 4.24
CA GLY A 290 -8.11 -22.47 3.85
C GLY A 290 -7.34 -23.27 2.79
N LEU A 291 -6.01 -23.26 2.86
CA LEU A 291 -5.16 -24.00 1.91
C LEU A 291 -5.38 -25.52 1.99
N ALA A 292 -5.60 -26.06 3.21
CA ALA A 292 -5.92 -27.48 3.40
C ALA A 292 -7.25 -27.86 2.74
N GLY A 293 -8.28 -26.98 2.83
CA GLY A 293 -9.57 -27.16 2.14
C GLY A 293 -9.42 -27.20 0.62
N TRP A 294 -8.61 -26.30 0.04
CA TRP A 294 -8.28 -26.30 -1.37
C TRP A 294 -7.68 -27.64 -1.81
N SER A 295 -6.63 -28.09 -1.12
CA SER A 295 -5.97 -29.38 -1.43
C SER A 295 -6.91 -30.57 -1.28
N SER A 296 -7.71 -30.60 -0.21
CA SER A 296 -8.65 -31.71 0.06
C SER A 296 -9.76 -31.83 -0.99
N SER A 297 -10.11 -30.72 -1.66
CA SER A 297 -11.07 -30.71 -2.77
C SER A 297 -10.44 -31.12 -4.12
N GLY A 298 -9.16 -31.51 -4.14
CA GLY A 298 -8.42 -31.90 -5.36
C GLY A 298 -7.85 -30.69 -6.12
N GLY A 299 -7.75 -29.52 -5.49
CA GLY A 299 -7.07 -28.35 -6.05
C GLY A 299 -5.56 -28.54 -6.06
N GLU A 300 -4.90 -28.23 -7.18
CA GLU A 300 -3.42 -28.25 -7.28
C GLU A 300 -2.79 -27.14 -6.45
N LEU A 301 -1.65 -27.44 -5.84
CA LEU A 301 -0.83 -26.51 -5.10
C LEU A 301 0.53 -26.33 -5.76
N PHE A 302 0.84 -25.11 -6.11
CA PHE A 302 2.08 -24.69 -6.75
C PHE A 302 3.07 -24.16 -5.73
N ARG A 303 4.35 -24.18 -6.08
CA ARG A 303 5.44 -23.59 -5.31
C ARG A 303 6.06 -22.42 -6.07
N ASP A 304 6.87 -21.62 -5.37
CA ASP A 304 7.54 -20.44 -5.90
C ASP A 304 6.56 -19.28 -6.12
N VAL A 305 7.02 -18.16 -6.65
CA VAL A 305 6.23 -16.98 -6.99
C VAL A 305 6.15 -16.79 -8.50
N ASN A 306 5.17 -16.01 -8.97
CA ASN A 306 4.94 -15.75 -10.40
C ASN A 306 4.68 -17.06 -11.21
N VAL A 307 4.04 -18.02 -10.60
CA VAL A 307 3.82 -19.34 -11.19
C VAL A 307 2.97 -19.28 -12.45
N PRO A 308 1.94 -18.44 -12.59
CA PRO A 308 1.19 -18.35 -13.84
C PRO A 308 2.07 -18.07 -15.05
N SER A 309 2.99 -17.11 -14.96
CA SER A 309 3.90 -16.77 -16.07
C SER A 309 4.97 -17.83 -16.31
N LYS A 310 5.48 -18.47 -15.25
CA LYS A 310 6.46 -19.55 -15.36
C LYS A 310 5.86 -20.77 -16.06
N SER A 311 4.69 -21.20 -15.60
CA SER A 311 3.96 -22.31 -16.22
C SER A 311 3.58 -22.01 -17.68
N PHE A 312 3.20 -20.75 -17.94
CA PHE A 312 2.90 -20.30 -19.30
C PHE A 312 4.16 -20.31 -20.18
N GLY A 313 5.32 -19.88 -19.69
CA GLY A 313 6.59 -19.93 -20.42
C GLY A 313 6.99 -21.36 -20.82
N GLU A 314 6.83 -22.32 -19.91
CA GLU A 314 7.07 -23.73 -20.21
C GLU A 314 6.06 -24.29 -21.23
N LEU A 315 4.79 -23.86 -21.15
CA LEU A 315 3.78 -24.21 -22.14
C LEU A 315 4.13 -23.66 -23.54
N VAL A 316 4.63 -22.42 -23.63
CA VAL A 316 5.11 -21.80 -24.87
C VAL A 316 6.26 -22.62 -25.46
N GLU A 317 7.26 -22.98 -24.66
CA GLU A 317 8.37 -23.80 -25.12
C GLU A 317 7.89 -25.16 -25.62
N SER A 318 7.01 -25.81 -24.86
CA SER A 318 6.48 -27.16 -25.23
C SER A 318 5.72 -27.13 -26.55
N LEU A 319 4.97 -26.07 -26.86
CA LEU A 319 4.14 -25.99 -28.07
C LEU A 319 4.84 -25.33 -29.26
N ARG A 320 5.77 -24.39 -29.02
CA ARG A 320 6.47 -23.66 -30.10
C ARG A 320 7.88 -24.14 -30.36
N HIS A 321 8.42 -25.01 -29.51
CA HIS A 321 9.80 -25.51 -29.59
C HIS A 321 10.79 -24.34 -29.73
N THR A 322 10.67 -23.34 -28.86
CA THR A 322 11.48 -22.14 -28.89
C THR A 322 12.96 -22.46 -28.97
N PRO A 323 13.70 -22.04 -30.01
CA PRO A 323 15.08 -22.44 -30.22
C PRO A 323 15.98 -21.95 -29.08
N SER A 324 16.91 -22.77 -28.64
CA SER A 324 17.82 -22.44 -27.54
C SER A 324 19.21 -22.97 -27.75
N LEU A 325 20.23 -22.32 -27.20
CA LEU A 325 21.61 -22.77 -27.10
C LEU A 325 21.99 -22.95 -25.63
N SER A 326 22.81 -23.97 -25.37
CA SER A 326 23.37 -24.18 -24.03
C SER A 326 24.43 -23.15 -23.66
N ALA A 327 24.70 -22.99 -22.38
CA ALA A 327 25.72 -22.06 -21.90
C ALA A 327 27.12 -22.35 -22.49
N PRO A 328 27.61 -23.60 -22.62
CA PRO A 328 28.87 -23.90 -23.32
C PRO A 328 28.88 -23.50 -24.80
N GLU A 329 27.77 -23.69 -25.53
CA GLU A 329 27.67 -23.29 -26.94
C GLU A 329 27.74 -21.75 -27.10
N VAL A 330 26.98 -20.99 -26.28
CA VAL A 330 27.02 -19.53 -26.33
C VAL A 330 28.41 -19.00 -25.93
N LYS A 331 29.04 -19.60 -24.91
CA LYS A 331 30.39 -19.22 -24.51
C LYS A 331 31.39 -19.42 -25.67
N ALA A 332 31.35 -20.55 -26.34
CA ALA A 332 32.21 -20.84 -27.48
C ALA A 332 32.02 -19.81 -28.62
N LEU A 333 30.78 -19.40 -28.91
CA LEU A 333 30.50 -18.37 -29.90
C LEU A 333 31.09 -16.99 -29.49
N ILE A 334 30.99 -16.63 -28.24
CA ILE A 334 31.56 -15.37 -27.69
C ILE A 334 33.09 -15.41 -27.80
N GLU A 335 33.75 -16.51 -27.42
CA GLU A 335 35.21 -16.65 -27.44
C GLU A 335 35.77 -16.70 -28.87
N GLN A 336 35.00 -17.20 -29.84
CA GLN A 336 35.35 -17.21 -31.26
C GLN A 336 35.15 -15.84 -31.95
N GLY A 337 34.56 -14.85 -31.25
CA GLY A 337 34.22 -13.58 -31.84
C GLY A 337 33.14 -13.65 -32.91
N ALA A 338 32.21 -14.60 -32.79
CA ALA A 338 31.10 -14.76 -33.71
C ALA A 338 30.23 -13.50 -33.77
N ASP A 339 29.56 -13.29 -34.92
CA ASP A 339 28.62 -12.14 -35.08
C ASP A 339 27.32 -12.43 -34.28
N LEU A 340 27.34 -12.09 -33.00
CA LEU A 340 26.21 -12.28 -32.09
C LEU A 340 26.05 -11.12 -31.11
N VAL A 341 24.82 -10.96 -30.57
CA VAL A 341 24.50 -10.05 -29.46
C VAL A 341 23.71 -10.81 -28.40
N VAL A 342 24.08 -10.62 -27.13
CA VAL A 342 23.36 -11.18 -25.98
C VAL A 342 22.48 -10.09 -25.37
N LEU A 343 21.15 -10.31 -25.36
CA LEU A 343 20.15 -9.40 -24.84
C LEU A 343 19.58 -9.96 -23.52
N ASP A 344 19.78 -9.25 -22.44
CA ASP A 344 19.30 -9.66 -21.11
C ASP A 344 17.92 -9.09 -20.86
N ALA A 345 16.89 -9.94 -20.81
CA ALA A 345 15.49 -9.60 -20.68
C ALA A 345 15.05 -9.29 -19.22
N ARG A 346 15.97 -9.34 -18.26
CA ARG A 346 15.70 -9.06 -16.83
C ARG A 346 15.64 -7.57 -16.56
N ARG A 347 15.20 -7.22 -15.35
CA ARG A 347 15.32 -5.85 -14.83
C ARG A 347 16.80 -5.46 -14.75
N PHE A 348 17.03 -4.15 -14.82
CA PHE A 348 18.40 -3.63 -14.82
C PHE A 348 19.17 -3.93 -13.53
N ASP A 349 18.52 -3.88 -12.38
CA ASP A 349 19.13 -4.23 -11.08
C ASP A 349 19.56 -5.70 -11.00
N GLU A 350 18.76 -6.61 -11.56
CA GLU A 350 19.13 -8.03 -11.69
C GLU A 350 20.34 -8.21 -12.64
N TYR A 351 20.34 -7.48 -13.76
CA TYR A 351 21.43 -7.47 -14.73
C TYR A 351 22.74 -6.93 -14.10
N GLN A 352 22.66 -5.83 -13.34
CA GLN A 352 23.82 -5.27 -12.64
C GLN A 352 24.38 -6.23 -11.58
N THR A 353 23.53 -6.95 -10.88
CA THR A 353 23.97 -7.92 -9.87
C THR A 353 24.86 -8.99 -10.49
N MET A 354 24.46 -9.53 -11.63
CA MET A 354 25.23 -10.49 -12.41
C MET A 354 24.67 -10.59 -13.84
N SER A 355 25.53 -10.74 -14.83
CA SER A 355 25.13 -10.84 -16.24
C SER A 355 26.06 -11.74 -17.05
N ILE A 356 25.58 -12.20 -18.21
CA ILE A 356 26.41 -12.91 -19.17
C ILE A 356 27.45 -11.92 -19.73
N PRO A 357 28.73 -12.30 -19.86
CA PRO A 357 29.76 -11.46 -20.50
C PRO A 357 29.29 -10.92 -21.85
N THR A 358 29.57 -9.67 -22.13
CA THR A 358 29.16 -8.89 -23.31
C THR A 358 27.66 -8.57 -23.40
N GLY A 359 26.80 -9.15 -22.54
CA GLY A 359 25.36 -8.94 -22.56
C GLY A 359 24.95 -7.47 -22.40
N ILE A 360 23.84 -7.08 -23.01
CA ILE A 360 23.21 -5.75 -22.97
C ILE A 360 21.87 -5.89 -22.25
N SER A 361 21.58 -5.02 -21.28
CA SER A 361 20.29 -4.99 -20.59
C SER A 361 19.19 -4.47 -21.51
N VAL A 362 18.22 -5.32 -21.84
CA VAL A 362 17.05 -5.03 -22.67
C VAL A 362 15.84 -5.72 -22.04
N PRO A 363 15.15 -5.12 -21.06
CA PRO A 363 13.99 -5.72 -20.40
C PRO A 363 12.96 -6.24 -21.39
N GLY A 364 12.26 -7.32 -21.04
CA GLY A 364 11.48 -8.13 -21.99
C GLY A 364 10.56 -7.36 -22.95
N ALA A 365 9.88 -6.29 -22.49
CA ALA A 365 9.01 -5.47 -23.33
C ALA A 365 9.79 -4.59 -24.34
N GLU A 366 11.07 -4.28 -24.08
CA GLU A 366 11.94 -3.49 -24.96
C GLU A 366 12.52 -4.31 -26.12
N LEU A 367 12.49 -5.63 -26.06
CA LEU A 367 13.19 -6.50 -27.01
C LEU A 367 12.78 -6.22 -28.46
N VAL A 368 11.50 -6.25 -28.79
CA VAL A 368 11.00 -6.04 -30.16
C VAL A 368 11.25 -4.60 -30.63
N LEU A 369 11.18 -3.63 -29.72
CA LEU A 369 11.47 -2.23 -30.02
C LEU A 369 12.95 -1.99 -30.36
N ARG A 370 13.87 -2.71 -29.69
CA ARG A 370 15.32 -2.44 -29.75
C ARG A 370 16.11 -3.41 -30.60
N ALA A 371 15.60 -4.61 -30.88
CA ALA A 371 16.38 -5.67 -31.53
C ALA A 371 16.97 -5.25 -32.87
N ARG A 372 16.20 -4.53 -33.72
CA ARG A 372 16.66 -4.10 -35.04
C ARG A 372 17.81 -3.10 -34.97
N SER A 373 17.81 -2.19 -33.98
CA SER A 373 18.89 -1.23 -33.78
C SER A 373 20.13 -1.87 -33.16
N LEU A 374 19.95 -2.88 -32.28
CA LEU A 374 21.04 -3.60 -31.60
C LEU A 374 21.69 -4.66 -32.47
N ALA A 375 20.95 -5.22 -33.45
CA ALA A 375 21.42 -6.23 -34.40
C ALA A 375 21.01 -5.83 -35.85
N PRO A 376 21.56 -4.76 -36.40
CA PRO A 376 21.13 -4.21 -37.70
C PRO A 376 21.51 -5.13 -38.91
N ASN A 377 22.54 -5.98 -38.75
CA ASN A 377 22.84 -6.98 -39.73
C ASN A 377 21.93 -8.22 -39.52
N PRO A 378 21.08 -8.59 -40.50
CA PRO A 378 20.13 -9.72 -40.31
C PRO A 378 20.80 -11.08 -40.11
N ARG A 379 22.13 -11.19 -40.28
CA ARG A 379 22.90 -12.39 -39.99
C ARG A 379 23.40 -12.45 -38.54
N THR A 380 23.42 -11.33 -37.84
CA THR A 380 23.83 -11.31 -36.42
C THR A 380 22.89 -12.19 -35.59
N GLN A 381 23.43 -13.14 -34.86
CA GLN A 381 22.66 -14.02 -34.00
C GLN A 381 22.25 -13.25 -32.73
N ILE A 382 20.95 -13.30 -32.39
CA ILE A 382 20.43 -12.73 -31.15
C ILE A 382 20.27 -13.86 -30.13
N VAL A 383 20.92 -13.73 -28.98
CA VAL A 383 20.78 -14.65 -27.84
C VAL A 383 20.04 -13.94 -26.72
N VAL A 384 18.84 -14.40 -26.35
CA VAL A 384 18.05 -13.80 -25.27
C VAL A 384 18.35 -14.50 -23.96
N ASN A 385 18.77 -13.75 -22.95
CA ASN A 385 19.10 -14.24 -21.62
C ASN A 385 18.07 -13.85 -20.57
N CYS A 386 17.92 -14.68 -19.53
CA CYS A 386 17.28 -14.30 -18.26
C CYS A 386 17.93 -15.02 -17.07
N ALA A 387 17.27 -15.09 -15.92
CA ALA A 387 17.81 -15.81 -14.75
C ALA A 387 17.72 -17.33 -14.90
N GLY A 388 16.55 -17.84 -15.27
CA GLY A 388 16.26 -19.27 -15.51
C GLY A 388 15.75 -19.50 -16.93
N ARG A 389 14.44 -19.70 -17.07
CA ARG A 389 13.83 -20.13 -18.33
C ARG A 389 12.81 -19.14 -18.89
N THR A 390 11.80 -18.78 -18.15
CA THR A 390 10.58 -18.08 -18.58
C THR A 390 10.82 -16.85 -19.46
N ARG A 391 11.57 -15.86 -18.96
CA ARG A 391 11.76 -14.56 -19.68
C ARG A 391 12.61 -14.72 -20.94
N SER A 392 13.56 -15.66 -21.00
CA SER A 392 14.32 -15.94 -22.22
C SER A 392 13.46 -16.65 -23.26
N ILE A 393 12.61 -17.59 -22.87
CA ILE A 393 11.66 -18.27 -23.76
C ILE A 393 10.68 -17.22 -24.35
N ILE A 394 9.98 -16.49 -23.49
CA ILE A 394 9.01 -15.45 -23.88
C ILE A 394 9.66 -14.37 -24.74
N GLY A 395 10.86 -13.88 -24.37
CA GLY A 395 11.59 -12.87 -25.13
C GLY A 395 12.03 -13.37 -26.50
N THR A 396 12.56 -14.57 -26.62
CA THR A 396 12.92 -15.21 -27.87
C THR A 396 11.70 -15.37 -28.77
N GLN A 397 10.61 -15.90 -28.23
CA GLN A 397 9.38 -16.10 -28.98
C GLN A 397 8.72 -14.75 -29.37
N SER A 398 8.89 -13.70 -28.56
CA SER A 398 8.46 -12.34 -28.93
C SER A 398 9.14 -11.85 -30.21
N LEU A 399 10.46 -12.01 -30.31
CA LEU A 399 11.23 -11.62 -31.48
C LEU A 399 10.85 -12.44 -32.72
N ILE A 400 10.67 -13.75 -32.55
CA ILE A 400 10.23 -14.65 -33.64
C ILE A 400 8.82 -14.27 -34.11
N ASN A 401 7.88 -14.08 -33.20
CA ASN A 401 6.50 -13.73 -33.52
C ASN A 401 6.38 -12.37 -34.23
N ALA A 402 7.27 -11.42 -33.88
CA ALA A 402 7.37 -10.11 -34.53
C ALA A 402 8.13 -10.12 -35.85
N GLY A 403 8.60 -11.29 -36.31
CA GLY A 403 9.30 -11.45 -37.59
C GLY A 403 10.64 -10.71 -37.64
N ILE A 404 11.40 -10.68 -36.55
CA ILE A 404 12.77 -10.18 -36.56
C ILE A 404 13.60 -11.07 -37.51
N PRO A 405 14.32 -10.48 -38.51
CA PRO A 405 14.97 -11.25 -39.57
C PRO A 405 16.20 -12.05 -39.11
N ASN A 406 16.75 -11.71 -37.95
CA ASN A 406 17.92 -12.31 -37.36
C ASN A 406 17.64 -13.75 -36.88
N PRO A 407 18.62 -14.65 -36.83
CA PRO A 407 18.55 -15.88 -36.05
C PRO A 407 18.38 -15.54 -34.57
N VAL A 408 17.31 -16.01 -33.92
CA VAL A 408 17.03 -15.75 -32.50
C VAL A 408 17.00 -17.03 -31.72
N VAL A 409 17.68 -17.07 -30.58
CA VAL A 409 17.71 -18.24 -29.66
C VAL A 409 17.66 -17.77 -28.20
N ALA A 410 17.09 -18.60 -27.34
CA ALA A 410 17.18 -18.43 -25.89
C ALA A 410 18.52 -18.99 -25.37
N LEU A 411 19.13 -18.32 -24.38
CA LEU A 411 20.15 -18.98 -23.57
C LEU A 411 19.44 -19.99 -22.65
N ARG A 412 19.68 -21.27 -22.89
CA ARG A 412 19.02 -22.36 -22.14
C ARG A 412 19.38 -22.26 -20.66
N ASN A 413 18.36 -22.20 -19.81
CA ASN A 413 18.47 -22.08 -18.36
C ASN A 413 19.17 -20.78 -17.87
N GLY A 414 19.36 -19.79 -18.73
CA GLY A 414 19.83 -18.44 -18.38
C GLY A 414 21.12 -18.38 -17.56
N THR A 415 21.18 -17.43 -16.59
CA THR A 415 22.35 -17.31 -15.70
C THR A 415 22.51 -18.53 -14.78
N ILE A 416 21.44 -19.25 -14.41
CA ILE A 416 21.54 -20.53 -13.70
C ILE A 416 22.33 -21.54 -14.54
N GLY A 417 21.93 -21.76 -15.78
CA GLY A 417 22.62 -22.68 -16.69
C GLY A 417 24.08 -22.31 -16.93
N TRP A 418 24.34 -21.00 -17.04
CA TRP A 418 25.71 -20.47 -17.14
C TRP A 418 26.56 -20.81 -15.92
N THR A 419 26.03 -20.58 -14.71
CA THR A 419 26.71 -20.88 -13.45
C THR A 419 26.89 -22.41 -13.26
N LEU A 420 25.87 -23.21 -13.57
CA LEU A 420 25.94 -24.66 -13.46
C LEU A 420 26.96 -25.29 -14.45
N ALA A 421 27.20 -24.64 -15.59
CA ALA A 421 28.25 -25.02 -16.52
C ALA A 421 29.67 -24.58 -16.06
N GLY A 422 29.79 -23.96 -14.87
CA GLY A 422 31.07 -23.52 -14.31
C GLY A 422 31.64 -22.26 -15.00
N GLN A 423 30.80 -21.45 -15.64
CA GLN A 423 31.23 -20.27 -16.36
C GLN A 423 31.11 -19.02 -15.49
N THR A 424 31.95 -18.01 -15.75
CA THR A 424 32.02 -16.76 -14.99
C THR A 424 31.01 -15.76 -15.50
N LEU A 425 30.34 -15.07 -14.57
CA LEU A 425 29.43 -13.96 -14.83
C LEU A 425 30.14 -12.61 -14.64
N ASP A 426 29.68 -11.60 -15.38
CA ASP A 426 30.04 -10.19 -15.10
C ASP A 426 29.22 -9.69 -13.89
N HIS A 427 29.81 -8.80 -13.08
CA HIS A 427 29.18 -8.11 -11.97
C HIS A 427 29.30 -6.59 -12.14
N GLY A 428 28.24 -5.84 -11.78
CA GLY A 428 28.24 -4.37 -11.89
C GLY A 428 28.20 -3.86 -13.34
N ALA A 429 27.84 -4.72 -14.30
CA ALA A 429 27.76 -4.32 -15.70
C ALA A 429 26.68 -3.24 -15.90
N SER A 430 26.95 -2.28 -16.80
CA SER A 430 26.08 -1.12 -17.07
C SER A 430 25.70 -0.93 -18.54
N ARG A 431 25.98 -1.93 -19.38
CA ARG A 431 25.65 -1.87 -20.82
C ARG A 431 24.14 -1.85 -21.01
N ARG A 432 23.62 -0.80 -21.67
CA ARG A 432 22.21 -0.58 -21.98
C ARG A 432 22.05 -0.19 -23.43
N PHE A 433 20.83 -0.34 -23.94
CA PHE A 433 20.44 0.28 -25.23
C PHE A 433 20.37 1.81 -25.11
N ASP A 434 20.58 2.51 -26.22
CA ASP A 434 20.33 3.94 -26.30
C ASP A 434 18.83 4.20 -26.48
N VAL A 435 18.23 4.87 -25.50
CA VAL A 435 16.80 5.20 -25.52
C VAL A 435 16.39 6.11 -26.67
N SER A 436 17.35 6.89 -27.22
CA SER A 436 17.12 7.81 -28.34
C SER A 436 17.13 7.12 -29.71
N GLN A 437 17.69 5.91 -29.82
CA GLN A 437 17.73 5.14 -31.06
C GLN A 437 16.39 4.42 -31.29
N LEU A 438 15.57 5.01 -32.20
CA LEU A 438 14.26 4.51 -32.60
C LEU A 438 14.14 4.35 -34.11
N ASP A 439 15.27 4.07 -34.81
CA ASP A 439 15.36 4.08 -36.28
C ASP A 439 14.36 3.12 -36.96
N HIS A 440 13.92 2.07 -36.27
CA HIS A 440 12.99 1.07 -36.80
C HIS A 440 11.65 1.03 -36.04
N GLN A 441 11.26 2.13 -35.35
CA GLN A 441 10.05 2.12 -34.49
C GLN A 441 8.77 1.79 -35.28
N ALA A 442 8.57 2.44 -36.44
CA ALA A 442 7.35 2.22 -37.23
C ALA A 442 7.20 0.77 -37.71
N GLU A 443 8.30 0.13 -38.10
CA GLU A 443 8.35 -1.24 -38.54
C GLU A 443 8.09 -2.20 -37.36
N SER A 444 8.71 -1.93 -36.21
CA SER A 444 8.49 -2.68 -34.98
C SER A 444 7.05 -2.54 -34.46
N ALA A 445 6.45 -1.33 -34.55
CA ALA A 445 5.06 -1.09 -34.16
C ALA A 445 4.07 -1.85 -35.07
N ALA A 446 4.28 -1.83 -36.39
CA ALA A 446 3.45 -2.59 -37.32
C ALA A 446 3.52 -4.11 -37.04
N ALA A 447 4.71 -4.63 -36.78
CA ALA A 447 4.90 -6.03 -36.42
C ALA A 447 4.24 -6.38 -35.07
N ALA A 448 4.47 -5.59 -34.03
CA ALA A 448 3.89 -5.79 -32.70
C ALA A 448 2.35 -5.75 -32.74
N ARG A 449 1.77 -4.83 -33.52
CA ARG A 449 0.33 -4.73 -33.73
C ARG A 449 -0.24 -6.02 -34.35
N GLN A 450 0.45 -6.58 -35.33
CA GLN A 450 0.02 -7.84 -35.95
C GLN A 450 0.08 -9.01 -34.94
N VAL A 451 1.10 -9.07 -34.11
CA VAL A 451 1.21 -10.08 -33.03
C VAL A 451 0.05 -9.92 -32.04
N ALA A 452 -0.22 -8.71 -31.57
CA ALA A 452 -1.33 -8.43 -30.65
C ALA A 452 -2.69 -8.82 -31.27
N ALA A 453 -2.93 -8.46 -32.53
CA ALA A 453 -4.16 -8.83 -33.24
C ALA A 453 -4.34 -10.34 -33.36
N ARG A 454 -3.27 -11.11 -33.67
CA ARG A 454 -3.33 -12.58 -33.71
C ARG A 454 -3.64 -13.19 -32.35
N ALA A 455 -3.18 -12.55 -31.27
CA ALA A 455 -3.48 -12.97 -29.90
C ALA A 455 -4.91 -12.59 -29.42
N GLY A 456 -5.68 -11.89 -30.26
CA GLY A 456 -7.05 -11.45 -29.91
C GLY A 456 -7.12 -10.19 -29.07
N VAL A 457 -6.03 -9.39 -29.01
CA VAL A 457 -6.02 -8.10 -28.32
C VAL A 457 -6.92 -7.11 -29.05
N ARG A 458 -7.72 -6.37 -28.30
CA ARG A 458 -8.59 -5.30 -28.82
C ARG A 458 -7.91 -3.94 -28.70
N PHE A 459 -8.13 -3.08 -29.68
CA PHE A 459 -7.58 -1.73 -29.72
C PHE A 459 -8.69 -0.73 -29.46
N ILE A 460 -8.45 0.24 -28.60
CA ILE A 460 -9.42 1.23 -28.13
C ILE A 460 -8.81 2.63 -28.12
N ASP A 461 -9.64 3.66 -28.17
CA ASP A 461 -9.27 5.05 -27.95
C ASP A 461 -9.64 5.55 -26.54
N LEU A 462 -9.38 6.84 -26.24
CA LEU A 462 -9.70 7.45 -24.95
C LEU A 462 -11.21 7.44 -24.65
N THR A 463 -12.06 7.59 -25.65
CA THR A 463 -13.54 7.56 -25.47
C THR A 463 -14.00 6.18 -25.06
N ASP A 464 -13.45 5.14 -25.69
CA ASP A 464 -13.70 3.76 -25.28
C ASP A 464 -13.20 3.46 -23.87
N LEU A 465 -12.00 3.98 -23.50
CA LEU A 465 -11.47 3.84 -22.14
C LEU A 465 -12.42 4.45 -21.10
N GLU A 466 -12.88 5.68 -21.33
CA GLU A 466 -13.85 6.35 -20.45
C GLU A 466 -15.14 5.53 -20.30
N ARG A 467 -15.66 4.99 -21.40
CA ARG A 467 -16.83 4.10 -21.40
C ARG A 467 -16.56 2.85 -20.56
N LEU A 468 -15.44 2.16 -20.75
CA LEU A 468 -15.09 0.96 -19.97
C LEU A 468 -14.92 1.25 -18.48
N GLN A 469 -14.36 2.40 -18.13
CA GLN A 469 -14.19 2.84 -16.74
C GLN A 469 -15.50 3.27 -16.08
N SER A 470 -16.47 3.75 -16.85
CA SER A 470 -17.80 4.11 -16.33
C SER A 470 -18.67 2.91 -15.96
N GLU A 471 -18.35 1.71 -16.43
CA GLU A 471 -19.05 0.48 -16.09
C GLU A 471 -18.71 0.03 -14.65
N SER A 472 -19.48 0.50 -13.68
CA SER A 472 -19.23 0.29 -12.24
C SER A 472 -19.22 -1.19 -11.80
N HIS A 473 -19.81 -2.09 -12.59
CA HIS A 473 -19.90 -3.53 -12.29
C HIS A 473 -18.68 -4.33 -12.78
N ARG A 474 -17.75 -3.73 -13.51
CA ARG A 474 -16.53 -4.36 -14.04
C ARG A 474 -15.27 -3.59 -13.66
N THR A 475 -14.24 -4.31 -13.26
CA THR A 475 -12.93 -3.74 -13.01
C THR A 475 -12.22 -3.46 -14.33
N THR A 476 -11.78 -2.22 -14.54
CA THR A 476 -10.91 -1.82 -15.66
C THR A 476 -9.65 -1.18 -15.08
N GLN A 477 -8.50 -1.84 -15.24
CA GLN A 477 -7.20 -1.32 -14.79
C GLN A 477 -6.43 -0.74 -15.96
N LEU A 478 -6.04 0.54 -15.82
CA LEU A 478 -5.20 1.27 -16.78
C LEU A 478 -3.74 1.19 -16.33
N LEU A 479 -2.88 0.60 -17.17
CA LEU A 479 -1.48 0.34 -16.86
C LEU A 479 -0.55 0.96 -17.90
N ASP A 480 0.44 1.71 -17.43
CA ASP A 480 1.54 2.24 -18.22
C ASP A 480 2.66 1.21 -18.29
N VAL A 481 2.92 0.69 -19.46
CA VAL A 481 3.94 -0.37 -19.67
C VAL A 481 5.32 0.15 -20.02
N ARG A 482 5.50 1.47 -20.04
CA ARG A 482 6.79 2.13 -20.26
C ARG A 482 7.72 1.96 -19.06
N THR A 483 8.91 2.53 -19.13
CA THR A 483 9.84 2.49 -18.00
C THR A 483 9.34 3.31 -16.80
N PRO A 484 9.77 3.01 -15.58
CA PRO A 484 9.40 3.81 -14.40
C PRO A 484 9.80 5.29 -14.54
N GLU A 485 10.92 5.58 -15.20
CA GLU A 485 11.41 6.93 -15.41
C GLU A 485 10.52 7.71 -16.40
N GLU A 486 9.99 7.04 -17.43
CA GLU A 486 9.00 7.64 -18.34
C GLU A 486 7.69 7.93 -17.61
N TYR A 487 7.19 6.98 -16.83
CA TYR A 487 5.99 7.13 -16.01
C TYR A 487 6.11 8.31 -15.02
N LEU A 488 7.21 8.37 -14.25
CA LEU A 488 7.44 9.46 -13.29
C LEU A 488 7.51 10.83 -13.94
N ARG A 489 7.96 10.91 -15.21
CA ARG A 489 8.04 12.16 -15.96
C ARG A 489 6.66 12.62 -16.40
N SER A 490 5.86 11.74 -16.96
CA SER A 490 4.47 12.02 -17.35
C SER A 490 3.70 10.73 -17.62
N HIS A 491 2.43 10.68 -17.22
CA HIS A 491 1.54 9.55 -17.44
C HIS A 491 0.08 9.98 -17.56
N LEU A 492 -0.80 9.09 -18.00
CA LEU A 492 -2.25 9.32 -17.99
C LEU A 492 -2.76 9.37 -16.54
N PRO A 493 -3.66 10.33 -16.21
CA PRO A 493 -4.31 10.35 -14.90
C PRO A 493 -4.97 9.01 -14.55
N GLY A 494 -4.72 8.52 -13.34
CA GLY A 494 -5.27 7.26 -12.86
C GLY A 494 -4.55 6.00 -13.35
N ALA A 495 -3.56 6.11 -14.23
CA ALA A 495 -2.74 4.98 -14.65
C ALA A 495 -1.79 4.52 -13.53
N LEU A 496 -1.49 3.23 -13.51
CA LEU A 496 -0.46 2.64 -12.64
C LEU A 496 0.76 2.26 -13.48
N SER A 497 1.96 2.46 -12.92
CA SER A 497 3.19 2.01 -13.55
C SER A 497 3.31 0.49 -13.45
N ALA A 498 3.44 -0.16 -14.61
CA ALA A 498 3.61 -1.61 -14.73
C ALA A 498 4.48 -1.95 -15.95
N PRO A 499 5.81 -1.77 -15.88
CA PRO A 499 6.71 -2.04 -17.02
C PRO A 499 6.41 -3.40 -17.65
N GLY A 500 6.19 -3.41 -18.98
CA GLY A 500 5.51 -4.53 -19.65
C GLY A 500 6.13 -5.91 -19.46
N GLY A 501 7.47 -5.99 -19.46
CA GLY A 501 8.15 -7.26 -19.19
C GLY A 501 7.94 -7.77 -17.75
N GLN A 502 7.87 -6.86 -16.79
CA GLN A 502 7.59 -7.18 -15.39
C GLN A 502 6.10 -7.51 -15.19
N LEU A 503 5.21 -6.75 -15.85
CA LEU A 503 3.77 -7.01 -15.81
C LEU A 503 3.42 -8.43 -16.28
N VAL A 504 3.99 -8.88 -17.40
CA VAL A 504 3.76 -10.25 -17.90
C VAL A 504 4.26 -11.30 -16.91
N GLN A 505 5.38 -11.04 -16.23
CA GLN A 505 5.96 -11.96 -15.26
C GLN A 505 5.18 -12.00 -13.95
N GLU A 506 4.70 -10.85 -13.46
CA GLU A 506 4.12 -10.65 -12.13
C GLU A 506 2.68 -10.09 -12.24
N THR A 507 1.88 -10.64 -13.16
CA THR A 507 0.53 -10.12 -13.43
C THR A 507 -0.35 -10.19 -12.18
N ASP A 508 -0.31 -11.28 -11.43
CA ASP A 508 -1.05 -11.49 -10.18
C ASP A 508 -0.67 -10.48 -9.08
N HIS A 509 0.57 -9.97 -9.09
CA HIS A 509 0.98 -8.89 -8.20
C HIS A 509 0.35 -7.55 -8.61
N SER A 510 0.32 -7.23 -9.90
CA SER A 510 -0.21 -5.97 -10.43
C SER A 510 -1.74 -5.97 -10.52
N VAL A 511 -2.33 -7.09 -10.94
CA VAL A 511 -3.76 -7.29 -11.19
C VAL A 511 -4.23 -8.58 -10.51
N PRO A 512 -4.51 -8.57 -9.20
CA PRO A 512 -4.93 -9.77 -8.46
C PRO A 512 -6.36 -10.20 -8.76
N VAL A 513 -7.16 -9.37 -9.46
CA VAL A 513 -8.56 -9.67 -9.80
C VAL A 513 -8.60 -10.42 -11.14
N ARG A 514 -8.71 -11.75 -11.11
CA ARG A 514 -8.96 -12.54 -12.33
C ARG A 514 -10.31 -12.12 -12.92
N GLY A 515 -10.42 -12.15 -14.25
CA GLY A 515 -11.60 -11.67 -14.96
C GLY A 515 -11.68 -10.15 -15.13
N ALA A 516 -10.79 -9.37 -14.52
CA ALA A 516 -10.71 -7.92 -14.76
C ALA A 516 -10.26 -7.60 -16.19
N ARG A 517 -10.61 -6.41 -16.66
CA ARG A 517 -10.11 -5.83 -17.91
C ARG A 517 -8.79 -5.13 -17.67
N ILE A 518 -7.83 -5.36 -18.55
CA ILE A 518 -6.51 -4.71 -18.52
C ILE A 518 -6.38 -3.82 -19.75
N VAL A 519 -6.16 -2.54 -19.55
CA VAL A 519 -5.88 -1.58 -20.62
C VAL A 519 -4.43 -1.15 -20.52
N LEU A 520 -3.65 -1.44 -21.55
CA LEU A 520 -2.23 -1.11 -21.64
C LEU A 520 -2.00 0.06 -22.59
N TYR A 521 -1.04 0.90 -22.28
CA TYR A 521 -0.59 1.94 -23.20
C TYR A 521 0.91 2.20 -23.15
N ASP A 522 1.42 2.70 -24.24
CA ASP A 522 2.74 3.28 -24.44
C ASP A 522 2.64 4.50 -25.39
N LEU A 523 3.77 5.01 -25.88
CA LEU A 523 3.83 6.02 -26.94
C LEU A 523 4.59 5.52 -28.19
N ASP A 524 5.08 4.29 -28.16
CA ASP A 524 5.88 3.71 -29.25
C ASP A 524 5.11 2.70 -30.10
N GLY A 525 3.95 2.21 -29.61
CA GLY A 525 3.11 1.22 -30.27
C GLY A 525 3.65 -0.20 -30.28
N VAL A 526 4.71 -0.48 -29.49
CA VAL A 526 5.39 -1.79 -29.44
C VAL A 526 5.21 -2.47 -28.10
N ARG A 527 5.59 -1.79 -27.02
CA ARG A 527 5.64 -2.38 -25.66
C ARG A 527 4.27 -2.81 -25.16
N ALA A 528 3.24 -1.97 -25.40
CA ALA A 528 1.86 -2.29 -25.04
C ALA A 528 1.32 -3.47 -25.86
N CYS A 529 1.53 -3.46 -27.18
CA CYS A 529 1.12 -4.53 -28.08
C CYS A 529 1.75 -5.88 -27.71
N MET A 530 3.06 -5.90 -27.46
CA MET A 530 3.77 -7.15 -27.12
C MET A 530 3.38 -7.66 -25.75
N SER A 531 3.27 -6.79 -24.74
CA SER A 531 2.80 -7.18 -23.40
C SER A 531 1.36 -7.68 -23.43
N ALA A 532 0.46 -6.96 -24.12
CA ALA A 532 -0.94 -7.35 -24.30
C ALA A 532 -1.08 -8.72 -24.98
N SER A 533 -0.24 -9.02 -25.99
CA SER A 533 -0.27 -10.29 -26.69
C SER A 533 -0.03 -11.48 -25.74
N TRP A 534 0.89 -11.34 -24.80
CA TRP A 534 1.18 -12.39 -23.81
C TRP A 534 0.09 -12.52 -22.76
N LEU A 535 -0.43 -11.39 -22.26
CA LEU A 535 -1.53 -11.41 -21.29
C LEU A 535 -2.81 -12.00 -21.89
N ALA A 536 -3.11 -11.70 -23.16
CA ALA A 536 -4.24 -12.31 -23.86
C ALA A 536 -4.09 -13.83 -23.96
N GLN A 537 -2.89 -14.32 -24.30
CA GLN A 537 -2.57 -15.75 -24.33
C GLN A 537 -2.63 -16.38 -22.93
N MET A 538 -2.38 -15.63 -21.86
CA MET A 538 -2.59 -16.02 -20.46
C MET A 538 -4.05 -15.86 -20.01
N ALA A 539 -5.00 -15.77 -20.96
CA ALA A 539 -6.44 -15.71 -20.74
C ALA A 539 -6.94 -14.47 -19.99
N TRP A 540 -6.26 -13.32 -20.16
CA TRP A 540 -6.76 -12.03 -19.70
C TRP A 540 -7.60 -11.32 -20.80
N GLU A 541 -8.56 -10.52 -20.38
CA GLU A 541 -9.27 -9.58 -21.26
C GLU A 541 -8.42 -8.31 -21.38
N VAL A 542 -7.73 -8.15 -22.52
CA VAL A 542 -6.71 -7.11 -22.69
C VAL A 542 -7.04 -6.18 -23.85
N TYR A 543 -6.78 -4.90 -23.62
CA TYR A 543 -6.91 -3.83 -24.59
C TYR A 543 -5.61 -3.06 -24.70
N VAL A 544 -5.31 -2.53 -25.89
CA VAL A 544 -4.27 -1.54 -26.12
C VAL A 544 -4.91 -0.21 -26.44
N LEU A 545 -4.56 0.82 -25.68
CA LEU A 545 -5.03 2.19 -25.88
C LEU A 545 -4.13 2.86 -26.93
N GLU A 546 -4.74 3.32 -28.01
CA GLU A 546 -4.07 3.94 -29.17
C GLU A 546 -4.45 5.41 -29.32
N GLY A 547 -3.73 6.10 -30.21
CA GLY A 547 -4.01 7.50 -30.58
C GLY A 547 -3.54 8.54 -29.56
N LEU A 548 -2.81 8.11 -28.50
CA LEU A 548 -2.30 9.01 -27.47
C LEU A 548 -1.25 9.98 -28.01
N GLN A 549 -1.35 11.22 -27.54
CA GLN A 549 -0.34 12.24 -27.73
C GLN A 549 0.39 12.50 -26.41
N ALA A 550 1.60 13.02 -26.46
CA ALA A 550 2.36 13.36 -25.26
C ALA A 550 1.61 14.36 -24.34
N THR A 551 0.73 15.19 -24.90
CA THR A 551 -0.13 16.14 -24.18
C THR A 551 -1.22 15.48 -23.34
N ASP A 552 -1.62 14.26 -23.65
CA ASP A 552 -2.63 13.51 -22.89
C ASP A 552 -2.07 13.03 -21.54
N LEU A 553 -0.74 12.89 -21.46
CA LEU A 553 -0.02 12.47 -20.25
C LEU A 553 0.13 13.63 -19.28
N SER A 554 -0.97 14.05 -18.66
CA SER A 554 -1.05 15.26 -17.83
C SER A 554 -0.69 15.06 -16.36
N ALA A 555 -0.52 13.83 -15.89
CA ALA A 555 -0.05 13.51 -14.55
C ALA A 555 1.48 13.25 -14.53
N SER A 556 2.13 13.43 -13.38
CA SER A 556 3.56 13.19 -13.19
C SER A 556 3.86 12.78 -11.74
N GLY A 557 5.06 12.23 -11.51
CA GLY A 557 5.45 11.77 -10.18
C GLY A 557 4.90 10.39 -9.84
N ALA A 558 4.90 10.04 -8.55
CA ALA A 558 4.27 8.79 -8.08
C ALA A 558 2.75 8.91 -8.18
N SER A 559 2.05 7.78 -8.37
CA SER A 559 0.59 7.78 -8.44
C SER A 559 -0.06 8.49 -7.25
N ASP A 560 -0.88 9.50 -7.52
CA ASP A 560 -1.63 10.30 -6.54
C ASP A 560 -2.93 9.62 -6.08
N ALA A 561 -3.12 8.35 -6.40
CA ALA A 561 -4.32 7.65 -6.00
C ALA A 561 -4.53 7.75 -4.47
N PRO A 562 -5.71 8.20 -4.00
CA PRO A 562 -5.96 8.48 -2.60
C PRO A 562 -5.78 7.22 -1.76
N GLN A 563 -4.86 7.28 -0.81
CA GLN A 563 -4.67 6.20 0.17
C GLN A 563 -5.75 6.29 1.25
N PRO A 564 -6.27 5.15 1.74
CA PRO A 564 -7.09 5.17 2.93
C PRO A 564 -6.31 5.83 4.08
N SER A 565 -6.89 6.85 4.68
CA SER A 565 -6.35 7.39 5.92
C SER A 565 -6.61 6.41 7.04
N PRO A 566 -5.67 6.22 7.98
CA PRO A 566 -5.95 5.47 9.20
C PRO A 566 -7.18 6.00 9.92
N VAL A 567 -7.94 5.11 10.53
CA VAL A 567 -9.21 5.46 11.24
C VAL A 567 -8.97 6.37 12.46
N TYR A 568 -7.72 6.47 12.92
CA TYR A 568 -7.34 7.23 14.12
C TYR A 568 -6.38 8.37 13.77
N PRO A 569 -6.50 9.53 14.46
CA PRO A 569 -5.53 10.61 14.34
C PRO A 569 -4.12 10.13 14.68
N LEU A 570 -3.17 10.35 13.80
CA LEU A 570 -1.79 9.89 13.95
C LEU A 570 -0.86 11.07 14.20
N VAL A 571 -0.14 11.03 15.32
CA VAL A 571 0.95 11.98 15.56
C VAL A 571 2.18 11.55 14.76
N HIS A 572 2.75 12.49 14.00
CA HIS A 572 3.98 12.28 13.27
C HIS A 572 5.15 13.07 13.86
N THR A 573 6.35 12.71 13.47
CA THR A 573 7.56 13.48 13.75
C THR A 573 8.34 13.74 12.46
N SER A 574 9.14 14.81 12.46
CA SER A 574 10.05 15.10 11.36
C SER A 574 11.42 14.41 11.54
N PRO A 575 12.19 14.22 10.46
CA PRO A 575 13.56 13.70 10.55
C PRO A 575 14.47 14.55 11.45
N ALA A 576 14.34 15.87 11.42
CA ALA A 576 15.14 16.78 12.24
C ALA A 576 14.88 16.55 13.73
N ARG A 577 13.61 16.40 14.11
CA ARG A 577 13.21 16.15 15.50
C ARG A 577 13.62 14.75 15.96
N LEU A 578 13.46 13.74 15.13
CA LEU A 578 13.94 12.39 15.43
C LEU A 578 15.44 12.37 15.70
N ARG A 579 16.24 13.09 14.90
CA ARG A 579 17.70 13.22 15.13
C ARG A 579 18.03 13.75 16.54
N THR A 580 17.26 14.76 17.01
CA THR A 580 17.43 15.30 18.36
C THR A 580 17.12 14.24 19.43
N TRP A 581 16.07 13.44 19.22
CA TRP A 581 15.65 12.42 20.17
C TRP A 581 16.60 11.22 20.22
N LEU A 582 17.18 10.81 19.10
CA LEU A 582 18.16 9.70 19.06
C LEU A 582 19.42 9.99 19.88
N GLY A 583 19.75 11.27 20.11
CA GLY A 583 20.79 11.68 21.06
C GLY A 583 20.39 11.55 22.54
N GLN A 584 19.10 11.25 22.84
CA GLN A 584 18.56 11.09 24.18
C GLN A 584 18.14 9.62 24.35
N ALA A 585 18.64 8.92 25.35
CA ALA A 585 18.61 7.45 25.48
C ALA A 585 17.22 6.76 25.60
N ASP A 586 16.10 7.43 25.28
CA ASP A 586 14.72 6.94 25.55
C ASP A 586 13.81 6.94 24.31
N THR A 587 14.39 6.80 23.12
CA THR A 587 13.66 6.73 21.87
C THR A 587 14.10 5.52 21.06
N LEU A 588 13.14 4.67 20.68
CA LEU A 588 13.34 3.56 19.73
C LEU A 588 12.81 3.94 18.34
N VAL A 589 13.46 3.44 17.30
CA VAL A 589 12.95 3.45 15.94
C VAL A 589 12.56 2.03 15.57
N VAL A 590 11.32 1.85 15.08
CA VAL A 590 10.81 0.58 14.57
C VAL A 590 10.55 0.74 13.07
N ASP A 591 11.30 0.01 12.26
CA ASP A 591 11.11 -0.05 10.81
C ASP A 591 10.18 -1.22 10.47
N VAL A 592 9.10 -0.93 9.74
CA VAL A 592 8.10 -1.91 9.27
C VAL A 592 8.12 -2.06 7.73
N GLY A 593 9.15 -1.55 7.07
CA GLY A 593 9.39 -1.76 5.65
C GLY A 593 9.73 -3.22 5.34
N SER A 594 10.08 -3.53 4.08
CA SER A 594 10.57 -4.88 3.77
C SER A 594 11.93 -5.13 4.40
N SER A 595 12.20 -6.39 4.79
CA SER A 595 13.51 -6.79 5.34
C SER A 595 14.67 -6.48 4.40
N ALA A 596 14.43 -6.57 3.09
CA ALA A 596 15.42 -6.22 2.07
C ALA A 596 15.74 -4.72 2.05
N ALA A 597 14.71 -3.86 2.16
CA ALA A 597 14.91 -2.41 2.25
C ALA A 597 15.63 -2.01 3.52
N PHE A 598 15.27 -2.63 4.65
CA PHE A 598 15.94 -2.41 5.95
C PHE A 598 17.45 -2.71 5.87
N VAL A 599 17.81 -3.89 5.37
CA VAL A 599 19.22 -4.29 5.24
C VAL A 599 20.00 -3.41 4.26
N LYS A 600 19.32 -2.90 3.22
CA LYS A 600 19.92 -1.98 2.24
C LYS A 600 20.20 -0.60 2.82
N GLY A 601 19.39 -0.14 3.79
CA GLY A 601 19.60 1.15 4.44
C GLY A 601 18.46 1.52 5.39
N HIS A 602 18.77 1.59 6.68
CA HIS A 602 17.84 1.94 7.75
C HIS A 602 18.42 3.04 8.66
N ILE A 603 17.58 3.65 9.47
CA ILE A 603 17.99 4.64 10.47
C ILE A 603 18.88 3.94 11.51
N PRO A 604 20.07 4.49 11.86
CA PRO A 604 20.98 3.84 12.78
C PRO A 604 20.32 3.48 14.12
N GLY A 605 20.50 2.23 14.56
CA GLY A 605 19.91 1.70 15.79
C GLY A 605 18.43 1.34 15.69
N ALA A 606 17.80 1.38 14.50
CA ALA A 606 16.44 0.95 14.31
C ALA A 606 16.27 -0.58 14.46
N TYR A 607 15.09 -0.99 14.91
CA TYR A 607 14.67 -2.38 14.97
C TYR A 607 13.69 -2.68 13.84
N TRP A 608 13.91 -3.76 13.10
CA TRP A 608 12.98 -4.21 12.07
C TRP A 608 12.00 -5.23 12.62
N LEU A 609 10.71 -4.94 12.41
CA LEU A 609 9.61 -5.82 12.78
C LEU A 609 8.63 -6.01 11.63
N LEU A 610 8.17 -7.24 11.47
CA LEU A 610 7.11 -7.60 10.52
C LEU A 610 5.74 -7.36 11.18
N ARG A 611 4.88 -6.55 10.53
CA ARG A 611 3.58 -6.17 11.11
C ARG A 611 2.69 -7.36 11.45
N SER A 612 2.68 -8.40 10.63
CA SER A 612 1.93 -9.64 10.86
C SER A 612 2.40 -10.41 12.11
N ARG A 613 3.58 -10.10 12.64
CA ARG A 613 4.19 -10.77 13.81
C ARG A 613 4.28 -9.88 15.05
N PHE A 614 3.65 -8.72 15.06
CA PHE A 614 3.74 -7.76 16.17
C PHE A 614 3.43 -8.40 17.54
N ALA A 615 2.38 -9.21 17.65
CA ALA A 615 2.02 -9.85 18.92
C ALA A 615 3.16 -10.71 19.50
N GLN A 616 3.98 -11.32 18.63
CA GLN A 616 5.08 -12.21 19.01
C GLN A 616 6.39 -11.45 19.25
N ASP A 617 6.65 -10.41 18.45
CA ASP A 617 7.97 -9.79 18.36
C ASP A 617 8.10 -8.47 19.13
N VAL A 618 7.00 -7.73 19.37
CA VAL A 618 7.00 -6.50 20.17
C VAL A 618 7.52 -6.72 21.61
N PRO A 619 7.19 -7.83 22.29
CA PRO A 619 7.74 -8.11 23.64
C PRO A 619 9.27 -8.26 23.67
N ARG A 620 9.92 -8.43 22.52
CA ARG A 620 11.39 -8.56 22.41
C ARG A 620 12.08 -7.21 22.24
N LEU A 621 11.34 -6.12 22.04
CA LEU A 621 11.90 -4.78 21.97
C LEU A 621 12.39 -4.30 23.33
N PRO A 622 13.46 -3.48 23.36
CA PRO A 622 13.82 -2.75 24.58
C PRO A 622 12.66 -1.83 25.03
N GLN A 623 12.59 -1.55 26.33
CA GLN A 623 11.64 -0.56 26.84
C GLN A 623 12.09 0.85 26.48
N ALA A 624 11.13 1.70 26.08
CA ALA A 624 11.36 3.11 25.83
C ALA A 624 10.08 3.91 26.09
N SER A 625 10.22 5.18 26.45
CA SER A 625 9.06 6.08 26.60
C SER A 625 8.52 6.54 25.25
N ARG A 626 9.33 6.44 24.18
CA ARG A 626 8.97 6.86 22.82
C ARG A 626 9.37 5.82 21.78
N VAL A 627 8.45 5.52 20.88
CA VAL A 627 8.67 4.66 19.71
C VAL A 627 8.30 5.44 18.44
N VAL A 628 9.23 5.55 17.50
CA VAL A 628 9.00 6.16 16.18
C VAL A 628 8.96 5.06 15.13
N VAL A 629 7.81 4.93 14.47
CA VAL A 629 7.62 3.92 13.41
C VAL A 629 7.99 4.51 12.06
N THR A 630 8.80 3.80 11.29
CA THR A 630 9.20 4.18 9.94
C THR A 630 8.99 3.06 8.94
N CYS A 631 9.04 3.39 7.67
CA CYS A 631 9.20 2.52 6.51
C CYS A 631 9.85 3.35 5.41
N PRO A 632 10.22 2.82 4.24
CA PRO A 632 10.95 3.60 3.24
C PRO A 632 10.34 4.97 2.90
N ASP A 633 9.03 5.06 2.67
CA ASP A 633 8.31 6.27 2.22
C ASP A 633 7.28 6.82 3.23
N GLY A 634 7.18 6.22 4.41
CA GLY A 634 6.21 6.59 5.45
C GLY A 634 4.79 6.06 5.25
N ARG A 635 4.48 5.39 4.14
CA ARG A 635 3.12 4.93 3.83
C ARG A 635 2.65 3.80 4.73
N LEU A 636 3.45 2.75 4.84
CA LEU A 636 3.11 1.57 5.64
C LEU A 636 3.17 1.86 7.15
N SER A 637 4.13 2.66 7.59
CA SER A 637 4.34 3.00 9.00
C SER A 637 3.12 3.66 9.65
N ARG A 638 2.33 4.43 8.89
CA ARG A 638 1.08 5.03 9.38
C ARG A 638 0.08 4.00 9.89
N HIS A 639 -0.05 2.87 9.20
CA HIS A 639 -0.96 1.77 9.56
C HIS A 639 -0.40 0.87 10.67
N ALA A 640 0.87 1.02 11.02
CA ALA A 640 1.52 0.26 12.08
C ALA A 640 1.40 0.91 13.47
N VAL A 641 1.12 2.22 13.55
CA VAL A 641 1.08 2.98 14.83
C VAL A 641 0.05 2.41 15.80
N ALA A 642 -1.20 2.25 15.38
CA ALA A 642 -2.28 1.81 16.26
C ALA A 642 -2.09 0.35 16.74
N PRO A 643 -1.80 -0.62 15.87
CA PRO A 643 -1.49 -1.99 16.31
C PRO A 643 -0.29 -2.07 17.25
N LEU A 644 0.76 -1.30 16.99
CA LEU A 644 1.94 -1.28 17.84
C LEU A 644 1.64 -0.66 19.22
N ARG A 645 0.89 0.45 19.25
CA ARG A 645 0.47 1.10 20.50
C ARG A 645 -0.35 0.18 21.41
N ALA A 646 -1.21 -0.67 20.82
CA ALA A 646 -2.02 -1.61 21.58
C ALA A 646 -1.20 -2.69 22.33
N LEU A 647 0.04 -2.94 21.88
CA LEU A 647 0.93 -3.94 22.45
C LEU A 647 2.01 -3.36 23.37
N LEU A 648 2.17 -2.04 23.39
CA LEU A 648 3.14 -1.34 24.23
C LEU A 648 2.50 -0.82 25.52
N PRO A 649 3.30 -0.53 26.58
CA PRO A 649 2.78 0.12 27.79
C PRO A 649 2.00 1.39 27.48
N ALA A 650 0.91 1.65 28.18
CA ALA A 650 -0.01 2.75 27.92
C ALA A 650 0.67 4.16 27.91
N GLN A 651 1.75 4.32 28.67
CA GLN A 651 2.55 5.56 28.74
C GLN A 651 3.53 5.72 27.58
N THR A 652 3.72 4.69 26.73
CA THR A 652 4.65 4.78 25.59
C THR A 652 4.05 5.63 24.49
N GLN A 653 4.77 6.69 24.13
CA GLN A 653 4.44 7.53 23.00
C GLN A 653 4.78 6.81 21.69
N VAL A 654 3.81 6.61 20.80
CA VAL A 654 4.03 5.99 19.48
C VAL A 654 3.71 6.99 18.39
N LEU A 655 4.70 7.30 17.55
CA LEU A 655 4.60 8.23 16.42
C LEU A 655 5.07 7.57 15.14
N TRP A 656 4.74 8.15 13.99
CA TRP A 656 5.33 7.74 12.72
C TRP A 656 6.24 8.83 12.16
N LEU A 657 7.25 8.43 11.38
CA LEU A 657 8.18 9.35 10.73
C LEU A 657 7.58 9.84 9.41
N ALA A 658 7.32 11.14 9.30
CA ALA A 658 6.82 11.74 8.08
C ALA A 658 7.82 11.55 6.92
N GLY A 659 7.36 11.01 5.79
CA GLY A 659 8.18 10.68 4.63
C GLY A 659 9.17 9.53 4.83
N GLY A 660 9.12 8.85 5.99
CA GLY A 660 9.87 7.63 6.24
C GLY A 660 11.39 7.78 6.20
N THR A 661 12.06 6.67 5.97
CA THR A 661 13.53 6.59 5.90
C THR A 661 14.10 7.40 4.71
N GLN A 662 13.33 7.57 3.62
CA GLN A 662 13.74 8.43 2.50
C GLN A 662 13.83 9.91 2.91
N ALA A 663 12.86 10.41 3.69
CA ALA A 663 12.93 11.77 4.21
C ALA A 663 14.10 11.95 5.18
N TRP A 664 14.42 10.94 5.99
CA TRP A 664 15.64 10.93 6.82
C TRP A 664 16.89 11.06 5.96
N GLN A 665 17.05 10.25 4.91
CA GLN A 665 18.16 10.30 3.98
C GLN A 665 18.28 11.64 3.26
N ALA A 666 17.14 12.23 2.86
CA ALA A 666 17.11 13.54 2.19
C ALA A 666 17.68 14.68 3.04
N THR A 667 17.75 14.52 4.39
CA THR A 667 18.44 15.47 5.27
C THR A 667 19.96 15.32 5.29
N GLY A 668 20.55 14.40 4.52
CA GLY A 668 21.97 14.06 4.57
C GLY A 668 22.37 13.23 5.80
N ALA A 669 21.39 12.65 6.53
CA ALA A 669 21.67 11.82 7.69
C ALA A 669 22.17 10.44 7.27
N GLU A 670 23.07 9.87 8.08
CA GLU A 670 23.61 8.53 7.85
C GLU A 670 22.54 7.46 7.94
N VAL A 671 22.75 6.39 7.17
CA VAL A 671 21.99 5.14 7.24
C VAL A 671 22.94 3.98 7.53
N GLN A 672 22.44 3.00 8.23
CA GLN A 672 23.13 1.75 8.52
C GLN A 672 22.72 0.71 7.48
N CYS A 673 23.70 -0.04 6.92
CA CYS A 673 23.49 -0.97 5.80
C CYS A 673 23.88 -2.39 6.20
N ASP A 674 23.20 -2.96 7.18
CA ASP A 674 23.42 -4.32 7.69
C ASP A 674 22.11 -4.93 8.23
N ALA A 675 22.20 -6.09 8.86
CA ALA A 675 21.08 -6.78 9.48
C ALA A 675 20.98 -6.56 11.01
N SER A 676 21.70 -5.59 11.57
CA SER A 676 21.61 -5.28 13.00
C SER A 676 20.21 -4.77 13.32
N GLY A 677 19.63 -5.21 14.44
CA GLY A 677 18.27 -4.81 14.84
C GLY A 677 17.13 -5.60 14.17
N VAL A 678 17.40 -6.60 13.34
CA VAL A 678 16.38 -7.51 12.81
C VAL A 678 15.83 -8.38 13.96
N ILE A 679 14.57 -8.14 14.34
CA ILE A 679 13.87 -8.88 15.41
C ILE A 679 12.99 -9.98 14.84
N SER A 680 12.14 -9.64 13.85
CA SER A 680 11.28 -10.62 13.19
C SER A 680 12.07 -11.54 12.26
N GLU A 681 11.56 -12.75 12.07
CA GLU A 681 12.04 -13.64 11.02
C GLU A 681 11.75 -13.03 9.64
N ARG A 682 12.71 -13.15 8.71
CA ARG A 682 12.64 -12.53 7.38
C ARG A 682 11.84 -13.38 6.39
N ILE A 683 10.58 -13.64 6.70
CA ILE A 683 9.63 -14.40 5.87
C ILE A 683 8.83 -13.50 4.91
N ASP A 684 9.04 -12.20 4.97
CA ASP A 684 8.41 -11.21 4.05
C ASP A 684 8.92 -11.31 2.62
N ARG A 685 9.90 -12.17 2.36
CA ARG A 685 10.49 -12.39 1.07
C ARG A 685 10.96 -13.83 0.89
N TYR A 686 10.54 -14.44 -0.20
CA TYR A 686 11.12 -15.70 -0.70
C TYR A 686 12.36 -15.42 -1.54
N ARG A 687 13.50 -15.99 -1.12
CA ARG A 687 14.75 -15.90 -1.88
C ARG A 687 14.83 -17.01 -2.93
N ARG A 688 14.70 -16.61 -4.17
CA ARG A 688 14.77 -17.56 -5.29
C ARG A 688 16.19 -18.08 -5.50
N PRO A 689 16.37 -19.33 -5.98
CA PRO A 689 17.71 -19.93 -6.20
C PRO A 689 18.59 -19.20 -7.23
N TYR A 690 18.05 -18.23 -7.94
CA TYR A 690 18.78 -17.41 -8.91
C TYR A 690 19.01 -15.96 -8.44
N GLU A 691 18.63 -15.63 -7.21
CA GLU A 691 18.85 -14.30 -6.67
C GLU A 691 20.18 -14.24 -5.90
N GLY A 692 21.02 -13.25 -6.26
CA GLY A 692 22.34 -13.07 -5.67
C GLY A 692 23.37 -14.07 -6.21
N THR A 693 24.57 -14.03 -5.63
CA THR A 693 25.76 -14.70 -6.16
C THR A 693 26.17 -15.95 -5.36
N GLN A 694 25.44 -16.33 -4.33
CA GLN A 694 25.79 -17.40 -3.37
C GLN A 694 24.63 -18.40 -3.24
N ASN A 695 24.31 -19.09 -4.33
CA ASN A 695 23.27 -20.12 -4.31
C ASN A 695 23.91 -21.52 -4.44
N ALA A 696 23.38 -22.49 -3.69
CA ALA A 696 23.81 -23.86 -3.80
C ALA A 696 23.48 -24.44 -5.20
N ARG A 697 24.39 -25.21 -5.76
CA ARG A 697 24.20 -25.82 -7.09
C ARG A 697 22.95 -26.73 -7.12
N GLU A 698 22.73 -27.46 -6.03
CA GLU A 698 21.59 -28.35 -5.85
C GLU A 698 20.27 -27.58 -5.85
N ALA A 699 20.23 -26.40 -5.22
CA ALA A 699 19.04 -25.53 -5.22
C ALA A 699 18.73 -24.98 -6.63
N MET A 700 19.77 -24.55 -7.36
CA MET A 700 19.63 -24.10 -8.76
C MET A 700 19.14 -25.24 -9.68
N GLN A 701 19.68 -26.45 -9.53
CA GLN A 701 19.24 -27.60 -10.31
C GLN A 701 17.82 -28.01 -9.95
N GLY A 702 17.50 -28.11 -8.66
CA GLY A 702 16.15 -28.42 -8.19
C GLY A 702 15.08 -27.43 -8.64
N TYR A 703 15.47 -26.17 -8.80
CA TYR A 703 14.58 -25.14 -9.38
C TYR A 703 14.28 -25.42 -10.87
N LEU A 704 15.31 -25.75 -11.66
CA LEU A 704 15.12 -26.09 -13.09
C LEU A 704 14.28 -27.36 -13.25
N ASP A 705 14.55 -28.39 -12.43
CA ASP A 705 13.80 -29.64 -12.46
C ASP A 705 12.33 -29.44 -12.14
N TRP A 706 12.04 -28.51 -11.21
CA TRP A 706 10.67 -28.11 -10.89
C TRP A 706 9.99 -27.37 -12.05
N GLU A 707 10.68 -26.40 -12.72
CA GLU A 707 10.11 -25.68 -13.86
C GLU A 707 9.66 -26.66 -14.98
N PHE A 708 10.43 -27.71 -15.28
CA PHE A 708 10.06 -28.73 -16.28
C PHE A 708 8.76 -29.47 -15.95
N GLY A 709 8.38 -29.61 -14.69
CA GLY A 709 7.14 -30.24 -14.25
C GLY A 709 5.88 -29.39 -14.40
N LEU A 710 6.01 -28.11 -14.69
CA LEU A 710 4.90 -27.13 -14.63
C LEU A 710 3.82 -27.38 -15.70
N VAL A 711 4.17 -27.85 -16.89
CA VAL A 711 3.18 -28.14 -17.97
C VAL A 711 2.23 -29.26 -17.55
N GLU A 712 2.77 -30.32 -16.97
CA GLU A 712 1.94 -31.41 -16.44
C GLU A 712 1.07 -30.96 -15.28
N GLN A 713 1.61 -30.14 -14.39
CA GLN A 713 0.88 -29.58 -13.25
C GLN A 713 -0.27 -28.64 -13.69
N LEU A 714 -0.05 -27.79 -14.73
CA LEU A 714 -1.12 -27.01 -15.36
C LEU A 714 -2.25 -27.88 -15.89
N GLY A 715 -1.89 -29.02 -16.51
CA GLY A 715 -2.89 -29.97 -17.03
C GLY A 715 -3.76 -30.57 -15.91
N ARG A 716 -3.18 -30.85 -14.74
CA ARG A 716 -3.95 -31.32 -13.56
C ARG A 716 -4.81 -30.23 -12.96
N ASP A 717 -4.30 -28.99 -12.86
CA ASP A 717 -5.05 -27.84 -12.32
C ASP A 717 -6.27 -27.52 -13.17
N GLY A 718 -6.11 -27.42 -14.48
CA GLY A 718 -7.18 -27.23 -15.47
C GLY A 718 -7.92 -25.89 -15.43
N THR A 719 -7.52 -24.93 -14.57
CA THR A 719 -8.21 -23.62 -14.44
C THR A 719 -7.60 -22.53 -15.32
N HIS A 720 -6.43 -22.76 -15.91
CA HIS A 720 -5.61 -21.71 -16.51
C HIS A 720 -6.19 -21.06 -17.77
N GLY A 721 -6.82 -21.81 -18.65
CA GLY A 721 -7.37 -21.31 -19.92
C GLY A 721 -6.33 -20.68 -20.86
N PHE A 722 -5.03 -20.99 -20.70
CA PHE A 722 -3.95 -20.46 -21.52
C PHE A 722 -4.02 -21.00 -22.94
N HIS A 723 -3.62 -20.19 -23.91
CA HIS A 723 -3.44 -20.61 -25.31
C HIS A 723 -2.15 -20.00 -25.86
N VAL A 724 -1.59 -20.56 -26.92
CA VAL A 724 -0.33 -20.13 -27.52
C VAL A 724 -0.53 -19.94 -29.02
N ILE A 725 -0.22 -18.73 -29.54
CA ILE A 725 -0.32 -18.37 -30.97
C ILE A 725 0.93 -18.73 -31.74
#